data_aa4f3f617bebcefcf5011653bfb5daf9
#
_entry.id   aa4f3f617bebcefcf5011653bfb5daf9
#
_cell.length_a   1.000
_cell.length_b   1.000
_cell.length_c   1.000
_cell.angle_alpha   90.00
_cell.angle_beta   90.00
_cell.angle_gamma   90.00
#
_symmetry.space_group_name_H-M   'P 1'
#
loop_
_entity.id
_entity.type
_entity.pdbx_description
1 polymer ?
#
loop_
_entity_poly.entity_id
_entity_poly.type
_entity_poly.pdbx_seq_one_letter_code
_entity_poly.pdbx_strand_id
1 'polypeptide(L)'
;MSFIETIKDDAGSFDFGSQEFDSPYAKITATGYFFNEVTGGLSQGMINLNALVDLSDRSSVNVNLLTHLKSQRVQKLIEEGNTFKAAASQAQTELMGAFGLQRYAGRDVSEFSITAGTDEAAALIAVSSIIQVGRSEASMTEFISKLTNEFGTSGVFSDTSKEAILKSISYLKDKLDDVADNIVRRYESLGKTVSVKDLRYFIDWDGDGTAGNEIYDGEDAVVPEQTEIHAPIEGGSYSVKVDSKITFYIGNELSPIYSDNGLIITGAVSFHAAIDGSYVNIEVDKAAYHILYSQDIVLVDAFGKERARILVSQDGDPSLPMFTDAMNGYVTSINYQFYRAVWHAWLYEGYYLKQIPGGTLSVPLSANDSAVYELWAYCYQAIRDISTILTNEAGMYLRGYLQVLLADIYYKMTLLWGGVVVPDYNNPYGNQRRTEPASIYGSFIPVLSSLLESAPDDKFEPSNSGSADAMVKLPKDVIRFMLAKLYIETGAYSDAINMLEPIKNSGRYSLAEKYQYPVTTIVESREVSDEDIFTLSFGVSTKGYGYYAAPVFTYTDALLLLVEAQFRSGNYSEAASILNQVISHNEIPTDHFTFETNESAFPSDLATVRKRTYGNLGEFFGYLKRNGLAKAVLGYEDYQLLWPIPSQELALNPYITQNPGY
;
A
#
# COMPACT_ATOMS: atom_id res chain seq x y z
N MET A 1 49.87 -28.27 10.06
CA MET A 1 49.55 -28.12 11.49
C MET A 1 48.09 -27.70 11.63
N SER A 2 47.36 -28.12 12.67
CA SER A 2 45.93 -27.74 12.88
C SER A 2 45.69 -27.32 14.30
N PHE A 3 45.02 -26.18 14.50
CA PHE A 3 44.65 -25.67 15.80
C PHE A 3 43.13 -25.55 15.88
N ILE A 4 42.56 -25.73 17.06
CA ILE A 4 41.12 -25.63 17.30
C ILE A 4 40.91 -24.72 18.53
N GLU A 5 40.08 -23.73 18.38
CA GLU A 5 39.67 -22.83 19.44
C GLU A 5 38.17 -22.61 19.44
N THR A 6 37.64 -22.26 20.58
CA THR A 6 36.20 -21.96 20.72
C THR A 6 35.96 -20.46 20.50
N ILE A 7 34.86 -20.12 19.82
CA ILE A 7 34.36 -18.74 19.72
C ILE A 7 34.03 -18.26 21.14
N LYS A 8 34.58 -17.12 21.55
CA LYS A 8 34.61 -16.64 22.95
C LYS A 8 33.36 -15.88 23.38
N ASP A 9 32.69 -15.28 22.43
CA ASP A 9 31.55 -14.42 22.71
C ASP A 9 30.51 -14.39 21.53
N ASP A 10 29.36 -13.82 21.80
CA ASP A 10 28.27 -13.67 20.81
C ASP A 10 28.60 -12.68 19.68
N ALA A 11 29.71 -11.97 19.74
CA ALA A 11 30.24 -11.16 18.65
C ALA A 11 31.16 -11.96 17.70
N GLY A 12 31.37 -13.26 17.97
CA GLY A 12 32.14 -14.15 17.13
C GLY A 12 33.66 -14.06 17.34
N SER A 13 34.15 -13.53 18.50
CA SER A 13 35.57 -13.37 18.77
C SER A 13 36.27 -14.72 18.98
N PHE A 14 37.44 -14.88 18.38
CA PHE A 14 38.32 -16.05 18.60
C PHE A 14 39.77 -15.62 18.74
N ASP A 15 40.60 -16.46 19.38
CA ASP A 15 42.02 -16.15 19.63
C ASP A 15 42.79 -17.46 19.83
N PHE A 16 43.67 -17.75 18.89
CA PHE A 16 44.56 -18.92 18.95
C PHE A 16 45.80 -18.70 19.83
N GLY A 17 45.97 -17.51 20.39
CA GLY A 17 47.23 -17.16 21.10
C GLY A 17 48.41 -17.10 20.13
N SER A 18 49.63 -17.10 20.70
CA SER A 18 50.84 -17.15 19.87
C SER A 18 51.11 -18.56 19.38
N GLN A 19 51.09 -18.77 18.07
CA GLN A 19 51.36 -20.03 17.42
C GLN A 19 52.53 -19.88 16.46
N GLU A 20 53.30 -20.96 16.30
CA GLU A 20 54.36 -21.04 15.28
C GLU A 20 53.80 -21.79 14.03
N PHE A 21 54.03 -21.20 12.88
CA PHE A 21 53.57 -21.74 11.59
C PHE A 21 54.75 -22.07 10.66
N ASP A 22 54.70 -23.23 9.97
CA ASP A 22 55.67 -23.58 8.94
C ASP A 22 55.47 -22.75 7.65
N SER A 23 54.31 -22.10 7.51
CA SER A 23 53.95 -21.29 6.37
C SER A 23 53.09 -20.13 6.84
N PRO A 24 53.18 -18.91 6.25
CA PRO A 24 52.33 -17.81 6.58
C PRO A 24 50.89 -17.97 6.09
N TYR A 25 50.60 -18.95 5.27
CA TYR A 25 49.29 -19.17 4.71
C TYR A 25 48.47 -20.10 5.59
N ALA A 26 47.29 -19.64 5.99
CA ALA A 26 46.40 -20.41 6.83
C ALA A 26 44.99 -20.55 6.21
N LYS A 27 44.39 -21.72 6.42
CA LYS A 27 42.97 -21.93 6.22
C LYS A 27 42.28 -21.88 7.59
N ILE A 28 41.36 -20.96 7.76
CA ILE A 28 40.53 -20.84 8.95
C ILE A 28 39.13 -21.28 8.62
N THR A 29 38.54 -22.17 9.45
CA THR A 29 37.15 -22.58 9.35
C THR A 29 36.43 -22.18 10.63
N ALA A 30 35.39 -21.39 10.53
CA ALA A 30 34.48 -21.03 11.61
C ALA A 30 33.18 -21.81 11.48
N THR A 31 32.76 -22.45 12.59
CA THR A 31 31.50 -23.20 12.66
C THR A 31 30.67 -22.64 13.82
N GLY A 32 29.45 -22.23 13.57
CA GLY A 32 28.61 -21.70 14.63
C GLY A 32 27.23 -21.24 14.16
N TYR A 33 26.43 -20.84 15.13
CA TYR A 33 25.20 -20.11 14.87
C TYR A 33 25.53 -18.69 14.41
N PHE A 34 24.64 -18.10 13.62
CA PHE A 34 24.83 -16.76 13.09
C PHE A 34 23.61 -15.88 13.38
N PHE A 35 23.80 -14.58 13.33
CA PHE A 35 22.74 -13.62 13.35
C PHE A 35 22.27 -13.38 11.93
N ASN A 36 20.94 -13.51 11.70
CA ASN A 36 20.33 -13.23 10.40
C ASN A 36 19.92 -11.76 10.38
N GLU A 37 20.62 -10.94 9.61
CA GLU A 37 20.43 -9.50 9.53
C GLU A 37 19.06 -9.14 8.95
N VAL A 38 18.50 -9.99 8.06
CA VAL A 38 17.21 -9.74 7.41
C VAL A 38 16.04 -9.99 8.36
N THR A 39 16.13 -11.00 9.21
CA THR A 39 15.05 -11.37 10.15
C THR A 39 15.23 -10.79 11.54
N GLY A 40 16.43 -10.33 11.89
CA GLY A 40 16.77 -9.82 13.21
C GLY A 40 16.88 -10.90 14.29
N GLY A 41 17.02 -12.19 13.92
CA GLY A 41 17.06 -13.32 14.84
C GLY A 41 18.35 -14.14 14.74
N LEU A 42 18.60 -14.97 15.75
CA LEU A 42 19.67 -15.99 15.69
C LEU A 42 19.18 -17.20 14.89
N SER A 43 20.10 -17.82 14.14
CA SER A 43 19.85 -19.04 13.40
C SER A 43 19.53 -20.21 14.33
N GLN A 44 18.76 -21.18 13.83
CA GLN A 44 18.49 -22.46 14.51
C GLN A 44 19.54 -23.51 14.15
N GLY A 45 20.21 -23.35 12.99
CA GLY A 45 21.26 -24.21 12.51
C GLY A 45 22.62 -23.53 12.46
N MET A 46 23.68 -24.33 12.46
CA MET A 46 25.05 -23.84 12.35
C MET A 46 25.48 -23.72 10.88
N ILE A 47 26.32 -22.74 10.60
CA ILE A 47 26.97 -22.54 9.29
C ILE A 47 28.47 -22.77 9.41
N ASN A 48 29.10 -23.20 8.33
CA ASN A 48 30.55 -23.30 8.19
C ASN A 48 31.04 -22.25 7.20
N LEU A 49 31.91 -21.34 7.65
CA LEU A 49 32.54 -20.35 6.80
C LEU A 49 34.07 -20.58 6.78
N ASN A 50 34.69 -20.33 5.63
CA ASN A 50 36.12 -20.51 5.43
C ASN A 50 36.79 -19.16 5.09
N ALA A 51 38.04 -19.03 5.47
CA ALA A 51 38.94 -18.00 4.99
C ALA A 51 40.30 -18.61 4.64
N LEU A 52 40.86 -18.21 3.51
CA LEU A 52 42.26 -18.46 3.16
C LEU A 52 43.00 -17.14 3.27
N VAL A 53 43.99 -17.08 4.14
CA VAL A 53 44.66 -15.82 4.55
C VAL A 53 46.17 -15.93 4.56
N ASP A 54 46.83 -14.82 4.30
CA ASP A 54 48.25 -14.62 4.51
C ASP A 54 48.46 -13.90 5.85
N LEU A 55 49.15 -14.55 6.76
CA LEU A 55 49.46 -14.04 8.11
C LEU A 55 50.85 -13.43 8.20
N SER A 56 51.57 -13.23 7.07
CA SER A 56 52.93 -12.65 7.06
C SER A 56 52.99 -11.29 7.74
N ASP A 57 51.98 -10.46 7.51
CA ASP A 57 51.96 -9.04 7.89
C ASP A 57 50.83 -8.70 8.87
N ARG A 58 50.08 -9.70 9.35
CA ARG A 58 48.91 -9.49 10.21
C ARG A 58 48.75 -10.55 11.29
N SER A 59 48.19 -10.14 12.42
CA SER A 59 47.86 -11.03 13.54
C SER A 59 46.34 -11.25 13.73
N SER A 60 45.49 -10.59 12.93
CA SER A 60 44.04 -10.72 13.01
C SER A 60 43.38 -10.77 11.63
N VAL A 61 42.30 -11.52 11.55
CA VAL A 61 41.50 -11.69 10.36
C VAL A 61 40.03 -11.91 10.71
N ASN A 62 39.12 -11.53 9.83
CA ASN A 62 37.70 -11.87 9.92
C ASN A 62 37.38 -13.05 8.99
N VAL A 63 36.58 -13.98 9.51
CA VAL A 63 35.96 -15.03 8.71
C VAL A 63 34.53 -14.60 8.44
N ASN A 64 34.19 -14.31 7.21
CA ASN A 64 32.90 -13.82 6.77
C ASN A 64 32.43 -14.48 5.48
N LEU A 65 31.27 -14.10 4.98
CA LEU A 65 30.68 -14.69 3.79
C LEU A 65 31.53 -14.45 2.54
N LEU A 66 32.13 -13.25 2.39
CA LEU A 66 32.98 -12.94 1.23
C LEU A 66 34.27 -13.77 1.27
N THR A 67 34.89 -13.97 2.45
CA THR A 67 36.07 -14.85 2.58
C THR A 67 35.70 -16.29 2.21
N HIS A 68 34.51 -16.75 2.57
CA HIS A 68 34.05 -18.10 2.26
C HIS A 68 33.87 -18.30 0.77
N LEU A 69 33.16 -17.42 0.09
CA LEU A 69 32.94 -17.46 -1.35
C LEU A 69 34.27 -17.42 -2.13
N LYS A 70 35.22 -16.58 -1.67
CA LYS A 70 36.54 -16.42 -2.28
C LYS A 70 37.42 -17.66 -2.14
N SER A 71 37.28 -18.42 -1.05
CA SER A 71 38.27 -19.43 -0.62
C SER A 71 38.54 -20.53 -1.64
N GLN A 72 37.51 -21.07 -2.28
CA GLN A 72 37.66 -22.16 -3.27
C GLN A 72 38.29 -21.64 -4.57
N ARG A 73 38.01 -20.39 -4.97
CA ARG A 73 38.63 -19.78 -6.14
C ARG A 73 40.13 -19.57 -5.94
N VAL A 74 40.55 -19.12 -4.77
CA VAL A 74 41.99 -19.00 -4.43
C VAL A 74 42.68 -20.34 -4.51
N GLN A 75 42.07 -21.40 -3.95
CA GLN A 75 42.64 -22.77 -4.08
C GLN A 75 42.82 -23.18 -5.53
N LYS A 76 41.80 -22.99 -6.35
CA LYS A 76 41.81 -23.35 -7.76
C LYS A 76 42.91 -22.62 -8.54
N LEU A 77 43.04 -21.33 -8.32
CA LEU A 77 44.07 -20.50 -8.95
C LEU A 77 45.48 -20.92 -8.52
N ILE A 78 45.69 -21.33 -7.26
CA ILE A 78 46.98 -21.89 -6.80
C ILE A 78 47.27 -23.23 -7.48
N GLU A 79 46.29 -24.13 -7.62
CA GLU A 79 46.41 -25.36 -8.38
C GLU A 79 46.78 -25.13 -9.85
N GLU A 80 46.36 -24.00 -10.41
CA GLU A 80 46.68 -23.55 -11.76
C GLU A 80 48.07 -22.89 -11.87
N GLY A 81 48.81 -22.82 -10.75
CA GLY A 81 50.21 -22.37 -10.72
C GLY A 81 50.40 -20.92 -10.29
N ASN A 82 49.36 -20.22 -9.84
CA ASN A 82 49.50 -18.86 -9.32
C ASN A 82 50.13 -18.85 -7.91
N THR A 83 50.84 -17.78 -7.59
CA THR A 83 51.22 -17.53 -6.18
C THR A 83 49.99 -17.23 -5.34
N PHE A 84 50.06 -17.48 -4.01
CA PHE A 84 48.95 -17.18 -3.11
C PHE A 84 48.47 -15.75 -3.26
N LYS A 85 49.37 -14.77 -3.27
CA LYS A 85 49.09 -13.34 -3.38
C LYS A 85 48.37 -13.02 -4.69
N ALA A 86 48.84 -13.55 -5.82
CA ALA A 86 48.20 -13.35 -7.12
C ALA A 86 46.79 -13.99 -7.15
N ALA A 87 46.68 -15.25 -6.68
CA ALA A 87 45.41 -15.97 -6.61
C ALA A 87 44.39 -15.25 -5.72
N ALA A 88 44.81 -14.78 -4.54
CA ALA A 88 43.95 -14.05 -3.59
C ALA A 88 43.46 -12.72 -4.18
N SER A 89 44.36 -11.96 -4.85
CA SER A 89 44.01 -10.69 -5.48
C SER A 89 43.06 -10.89 -6.66
N GLN A 90 43.32 -11.86 -7.52
CA GLN A 90 42.46 -12.18 -8.68
C GLN A 90 41.06 -12.62 -8.19
N ALA A 91 41.01 -13.61 -7.29
CA ALA A 91 39.73 -14.11 -6.77
C ALA A 91 38.90 -13.01 -6.10
N GLN A 92 39.55 -12.05 -5.43
CA GLN A 92 38.87 -10.92 -4.82
C GLN A 92 38.31 -9.96 -5.86
N THR A 93 39.08 -9.61 -6.90
CA THR A 93 38.61 -8.75 -7.97
C THR A 93 37.42 -9.37 -8.69
N GLU A 94 37.51 -10.67 -8.99
CA GLU A 94 36.43 -11.44 -9.62
C GLU A 94 35.18 -11.47 -8.72
N LEU A 95 35.33 -11.70 -7.39
CA LEU A 95 34.21 -11.76 -6.46
C LEU A 95 33.51 -10.41 -6.28
N MET A 96 34.29 -9.36 -6.07
CA MET A 96 33.72 -8.01 -5.95
C MET A 96 33.04 -7.57 -7.25
N GLY A 97 33.60 -7.96 -8.40
CA GLY A 97 32.96 -7.76 -9.70
C GLY A 97 31.65 -8.48 -9.87
N ALA A 98 31.54 -9.70 -9.35
CA ALA A 98 30.30 -10.50 -9.42
C ALA A 98 29.11 -9.92 -8.64
N PHE A 99 29.36 -8.96 -7.75
CA PHE A 99 28.35 -8.20 -6.99
C PHE A 99 28.33 -6.70 -7.34
N GLY A 100 28.99 -6.28 -8.41
CA GLY A 100 29.05 -4.85 -8.81
C GLY A 100 29.88 -3.96 -7.87
N LEU A 101 30.73 -4.56 -7.02
CA LEU A 101 31.46 -3.89 -5.95
C LEU A 101 32.97 -3.70 -6.25
N GLN A 102 33.38 -3.64 -7.52
CA GLN A 102 34.79 -3.54 -7.97
C GLN A 102 35.56 -2.43 -7.27
N ARG A 103 34.91 -1.30 -6.95
CA ARG A 103 35.51 -0.17 -6.26
C ARG A 103 36.07 -0.49 -4.87
N TYR A 104 35.64 -1.61 -4.27
CA TYR A 104 36.10 -2.07 -2.96
C TYR A 104 37.09 -3.26 -3.04
N ALA A 105 37.50 -3.67 -4.22
CA ALA A 105 38.42 -4.80 -4.43
C ALA A 105 39.86 -4.53 -3.92
N GLY A 106 40.19 -3.27 -3.65
CA GLY A 106 41.52 -2.89 -3.17
C GLY A 106 41.87 -3.25 -1.73
N ARG A 107 40.86 -3.59 -0.87
CA ARG A 107 41.07 -4.06 0.50
C ARG A 107 40.69 -5.54 0.63
N ASP A 108 41.49 -6.29 1.40
CA ASP A 108 41.21 -7.72 1.60
C ASP A 108 39.87 -7.91 2.34
N VAL A 109 38.99 -8.74 1.79
CA VAL A 109 37.69 -9.05 2.41
C VAL A 109 37.82 -9.71 3.79
N SER A 110 38.98 -10.23 4.16
CA SER A 110 39.27 -10.70 5.51
C SER A 110 39.49 -9.57 6.54
N GLU A 111 39.52 -8.33 6.08
CA GLU A 111 39.53 -7.13 6.95
C GLU A 111 38.13 -6.52 7.11
N PHE A 112 37.14 -6.95 6.33
CA PHE A 112 35.79 -6.44 6.40
C PHE A 112 35.10 -6.89 7.69
N SER A 113 34.57 -5.93 8.43
CA SER A 113 33.86 -6.16 9.70
C SER A 113 32.52 -5.43 9.69
N ILE A 114 31.45 -6.12 10.00
CA ILE A 114 30.09 -5.56 10.13
C ILE A 114 30.05 -4.35 11.09
N THR A 115 30.89 -4.34 12.10
CA THR A 115 30.91 -3.30 13.15
C THR A 115 31.73 -2.07 12.80
N ALA A 116 32.42 -2.04 11.66
CA ALA A 116 33.37 -0.98 11.33
C ALA A 116 32.71 0.35 10.91
N GLY A 117 31.44 0.35 10.48
CA GLY A 117 30.73 1.54 9.99
C GLY A 117 31.31 2.13 8.70
N THR A 118 32.10 1.34 7.96
CA THR A 118 32.76 1.74 6.71
C THR A 118 31.98 1.27 5.49
N ASP A 119 32.41 1.68 4.30
CA ASP A 119 31.84 1.22 3.03
C ASP A 119 32.03 -0.28 2.84
N GLU A 120 33.17 -0.81 3.24
CA GLU A 120 33.46 -2.24 3.18
C GLU A 120 32.56 -3.06 4.12
N ALA A 121 32.22 -2.50 5.28
CA ALA A 121 31.24 -3.10 6.18
C ALA A 121 29.85 -3.15 5.52
N ALA A 122 29.42 -2.05 4.89
CA ALA A 122 28.15 -1.97 4.20
C ALA A 122 28.10 -2.92 2.98
N ALA A 123 29.18 -3.04 2.23
CA ALA A 123 29.30 -4.01 1.13
C ALA A 123 29.17 -5.46 1.62
N LEU A 124 29.80 -5.82 2.75
CA LEU A 124 29.66 -7.14 3.37
C LEU A 124 28.21 -7.38 3.81
N ILE A 125 27.58 -6.42 4.48
CA ILE A 125 26.19 -6.50 4.93
C ILE A 125 25.25 -6.66 3.74
N ALA A 126 25.43 -5.90 2.68
CA ALA A 126 24.61 -5.98 1.46
C ALA A 126 24.66 -7.37 0.85
N VAL A 127 25.85 -7.93 0.62
CA VAL A 127 26.01 -9.28 0.06
C VAL A 127 25.44 -10.35 1.00
N SER A 128 25.67 -10.23 2.31
CA SER A 128 25.10 -11.13 3.32
C SER A 128 23.58 -11.13 3.26
N SER A 129 22.96 -9.96 3.20
CA SER A 129 21.51 -9.80 3.13
C SER A 129 20.91 -10.34 1.82
N ILE A 130 21.56 -10.16 0.68
CA ILE A 130 21.16 -10.74 -0.62
C ILE A 130 21.10 -12.28 -0.52
N ILE A 131 22.06 -12.88 0.17
CA ILE A 131 22.15 -14.35 0.29
C ILE A 131 21.13 -14.88 1.30
N GLN A 132 20.76 -14.13 2.32
CA GLN A 132 19.84 -14.54 3.37
C GLN A 132 18.36 -14.34 3.01
N VAL A 133 18.01 -13.25 2.30
CA VAL A 133 16.62 -12.87 2.06
C VAL A 133 15.82 -13.97 1.38
N GLY A 134 14.62 -14.22 1.91
CA GLY A 134 13.67 -15.17 1.33
C GLY A 134 14.10 -16.65 1.40
N ARG A 135 15.13 -16.99 2.18
CA ARG A 135 15.64 -18.37 2.30
C ARG A 135 15.51 -18.91 3.72
N SER A 136 15.16 -20.17 3.83
CA SER A 136 15.39 -20.94 5.05
C SER A 136 16.89 -21.20 5.23
N GLU A 137 17.32 -21.55 6.45
CA GLU A 137 18.73 -21.86 6.73
C GLU A 137 19.29 -22.97 5.84
N ALA A 138 18.48 -24.01 5.58
CA ALA A 138 18.88 -25.11 4.69
C ALA A 138 19.05 -24.62 3.26
N SER A 139 18.09 -23.88 2.71
CA SER A 139 18.16 -23.33 1.35
C SER A 139 19.24 -22.27 1.19
N MET A 140 19.52 -21.50 2.25
CA MET A 140 20.65 -20.56 2.27
C MET A 140 22.00 -21.30 2.22
N THR A 141 22.18 -22.34 3.03
CA THR A 141 23.40 -23.15 3.04
C THR A 141 23.62 -23.82 1.66
N GLU A 142 22.57 -24.35 1.06
CA GLU A 142 22.61 -24.89 -0.28
C GLU A 142 23.02 -23.83 -1.32
N PHE A 143 22.43 -22.64 -1.23
CA PHE A 143 22.74 -21.54 -2.13
C PHE A 143 24.19 -21.05 -1.99
N ILE A 144 24.67 -20.90 -0.76
CA ILE A 144 26.09 -20.57 -0.50
C ILE A 144 27.00 -21.62 -1.10
N SER A 145 26.70 -22.92 -0.89
CA SER A 145 27.50 -24.01 -1.45
C SER A 145 27.51 -23.99 -2.97
N LYS A 146 26.37 -23.73 -3.59
CA LYS A 146 26.25 -23.59 -5.05
C LYS A 146 27.12 -22.43 -5.57
N LEU A 147 26.97 -21.24 -4.99
CA LEU A 147 27.74 -20.05 -5.37
C LEU A 147 29.26 -20.28 -5.18
N THR A 148 29.66 -20.88 -4.06
CA THR A 148 31.07 -21.19 -3.78
C THR A 148 31.67 -22.13 -4.79
N ASN A 149 30.92 -23.16 -5.22
CA ASN A 149 31.40 -24.15 -6.23
C ASN A 149 31.49 -23.53 -7.64
N GLU A 150 30.46 -22.77 -8.05
CA GLU A 150 30.45 -22.10 -9.36
C GLU A 150 31.59 -21.10 -9.46
N PHE A 151 31.64 -20.19 -8.47
CA PHE A 151 32.67 -19.18 -8.42
C PHE A 151 34.09 -19.78 -8.25
N GLY A 152 34.21 -20.79 -7.41
CA GLY A 152 35.47 -21.50 -7.22
C GLY A 152 36.04 -22.06 -8.49
N THR A 153 35.21 -22.58 -9.39
CA THR A 153 35.60 -23.21 -10.64
C THR A 153 35.99 -22.21 -11.72
N SER A 154 35.19 -21.16 -11.89
CA SER A 154 35.27 -20.27 -13.07
C SER A 154 35.55 -18.78 -12.77
N GLY A 155 35.42 -18.36 -11.51
CA GLY A 155 35.52 -16.97 -11.13
C GLY A 155 34.25 -16.12 -11.47
N VAL A 156 33.17 -16.80 -11.93
CA VAL A 156 31.89 -16.17 -12.28
C VAL A 156 30.72 -17.02 -11.79
N PHE A 157 29.58 -16.41 -11.58
CA PHE A 157 28.34 -17.12 -11.32
C PHE A 157 27.65 -17.52 -12.64
N SER A 158 26.92 -18.63 -12.63
CA SER A 158 26.05 -19.01 -13.74
C SER A 158 24.89 -18.04 -13.90
N ASP A 159 24.29 -17.97 -15.09
CA ASP A 159 23.14 -17.10 -15.34
C ASP A 159 21.98 -17.41 -14.39
N THR A 160 21.72 -18.69 -14.11
CA THR A 160 20.70 -19.10 -13.11
C THR A 160 21.01 -18.58 -11.71
N SER A 161 22.28 -18.48 -11.32
CA SER A 161 22.67 -17.93 -10.03
C SER A 161 22.60 -16.41 -10.01
N LYS A 162 22.91 -15.74 -11.12
CA LYS A 162 22.70 -14.29 -11.27
C LYS A 162 21.22 -13.93 -11.19
N GLU A 163 20.35 -14.66 -11.89
CA GLU A 163 18.89 -14.46 -11.78
C GLU A 163 18.39 -14.66 -10.34
N ALA A 164 18.92 -15.68 -9.64
CA ALA A 164 18.56 -15.90 -8.23
C ALA A 164 19.07 -14.79 -7.31
N ILE A 165 20.20 -14.17 -7.60
CA ILE A 165 20.74 -13.00 -6.91
C ILE A 165 19.84 -11.78 -7.18
N LEU A 166 19.50 -11.47 -8.43
CA LEU A 166 18.60 -10.37 -8.78
C LEU A 166 17.22 -10.51 -8.15
N LYS A 167 16.68 -11.73 -8.14
CA LYS A 167 15.43 -12.03 -7.43
C LYS A 167 15.54 -11.78 -5.93
N SER A 168 16.66 -12.11 -5.30
CA SER A 168 16.92 -11.79 -3.89
C SER A 168 17.00 -10.29 -3.66
N ILE A 169 17.66 -9.56 -4.55
CA ILE A 169 17.77 -8.11 -4.53
C ILE A 169 16.39 -7.47 -4.57
N SER A 170 15.50 -7.95 -5.43
CA SER A 170 14.12 -7.44 -5.48
C SER A 170 13.35 -7.62 -4.16
N TYR A 171 13.61 -8.69 -3.40
CA TYR A 171 13.01 -8.91 -2.09
C TYR A 171 13.61 -8.07 -0.96
N LEU A 172 14.81 -7.51 -1.16
CA LEU A 172 15.46 -6.64 -0.19
C LEU A 172 14.99 -5.19 -0.27
N LYS A 173 14.38 -4.78 -1.37
CA LYS A 173 14.06 -3.39 -1.69
C LYS A 173 13.42 -2.63 -0.53
N ASP A 174 12.45 -3.23 0.14
CA ASP A 174 11.69 -2.64 1.24
C ASP A 174 12.17 -3.09 2.63
N LYS A 175 13.34 -3.74 2.73
CA LYS A 175 13.84 -4.34 3.98
C LYS A 175 15.18 -3.79 4.44
N LEU A 176 15.83 -2.93 3.67
CA LEU A 176 17.20 -2.49 3.96
C LEU A 176 17.29 -1.66 5.24
N ASP A 177 16.28 -0.85 5.52
CA ASP A 177 16.24 -0.09 6.77
C ASP A 177 16.04 -1.03 7.97
N ASP A 178 15.19 -2.05 7.85
CA ASP A 178 15.04 -3.11 8.86
C ASP A 178 16.34 -3.89 9.08
N VAL A 179 17.10 -4.18 8.00
CA VAL A 179 18.42 -4.85 8.10
C VAL A 179 19.39 -4.00 8.89
N ALA A 180 19.50 -2.71 8.59
CA ALA A 180 20.35 -1.79 9.31
C ALA A 180 19.97 -1.70 10.80
N ASP A 181 18.69 -1.54 11.09
CA ASP A 181 18.14 -1.49 12.44
C ASP A 181 18.37 -2.80 13.22
N ASN A 182 18.23 -3.95 12.57
CA ASN A 182 18.48 -5.25 13.18
C ASN A 182 19.94 -5.39 13.63
N ILE A 183 20.88 -4.94 12.79
CA ILE A 183 22.32 -4.95 13.12
C ILE A 183 22.60 -4.02 14.31
N VAL A 184 22.09 -2.79 14.26
CA VAL A 184 22.27 -1.82 15.33
C VAL A 184 21.75 -2.40 16.66
N ARG A 185 20.51 -2.88 16.69
CA ARG A 185 19.90 -3.50 17.89
C ARG A 185 20.66 -4.71 18.39
N ARG A 186 21.17 -5.57 17.49
CA ARG A 186 21.96 -6.74 17.87
C ARG A 186 23.22 -6.32 18.61
N TYR A 187 23.98 -5.40 18.05
CA TYR A 187 25.24 -4.98 18.65
C TYR A 187 25.05 -4.11 19.89
N GLU A 188 24.01 -3.30 19.97
CA GLU A 188 23.60 -2.60 21.20
C GLU A 188 23.32 -3.59 22.34
N SER A 189 22.63 -4.70 22.05
CA SER A 189 22.39 -5.76 23.05
C SER A 189 23.66 -6.43 23.55
N LEU A 190 24.77 -6.33 22.79
CA LEU A 190 26.11 -6.80 23.14
C LEU A 190 26.99 -5.69 23.76
N GLY A 191 26.42 -4.51 24.06
CA GLY A 191 27.09 -3.36 24.61
C GLY A 191 28.04 -2.64 23.65
N LYS A 192 27.82 -2.79 22.33
CA LYS A 192 28.61 -2.14 21.28
C LYS A 192 27.77 -1.15 20.50
N THR A 193 28.28 0.03 20.24
CA THR A 193 27.67 1.00 19.33
C THR A 193 28.18 0.76 17.91
N VAL A 194 27.30 0.55 16.97
CA VAL A 194 27.64 0.39 15.55
C VAL A 194 26.77 1.33 14.70
N SER A 195 27.31 1.72 13.56
CA SER A 195 26.56 2.45 12.52
C SER A 195 26.58 1.66 11.23
N VAL A 196 25.47 1.65 10.53
CA VAL A 196 25.33 1.02 9.21
C VAL A 196 25.11 2.14 8.20
N LYS A 197 25.90 2.13 7.12
CA LYS A 197 25.71 3.06 6.02
C LYS A 197 24.50 2.64 5.20
N ASP A 198 23.97 3.55 4.41
CA ASP A 198 22.87 3.26 3.50
C ASP A 198 23.28 2.14 2.53
N LEU A 199 22.66 0.96 2.73
CA LEU A 199 22.99 -0.26 2.01
C LEU A 199 22.60 -0.20 0.54
N ARG A 200 21.73 0.72 0.16
CA ARG A 200 21.27 0.89 -1.22
C ARG A 200 22.41 1.17 -2.19
N TYR A 201 23.44 1.87 -1.74
CA TYR A 201 24.63 2.18 -2.55
C TYR A 201 25.59 1.00 -2.77
N PHE A 202 25.32 -0.15 -2.14
CA PHE A 202 26.19 -1.34 -2.18
C PHE A 202 25.52 -2.54 -2.84
N ILE A 203 24.42 -2.30 -3.56
CA ILE A 203 23.65 -3.30 -4.29
C ILE A 203 23.57 -2.87 -5.75
N ASP A 204 23.81 -3.82 -6.65
CA ASP A 204 23.60 -3.70 -8.08
C ASP A 204 22.14 -4.07 -8.36
N TRP A 205 21.29 -3.05 -8.53
CA TRP A 205 19.84 -3.21 -8.56
C TRP A 205 19.29 -3.73 -9.88
N ASP A 206 19.96 -3.46 -10.98
CA ASP A 206 19.54 -3.85 -12.33
C ASP A 206 20.39 -4.94 -12.96
N GLY A 207 21.51 -5.31 -12.31
CA GLY A 207 22.41 -6.37 -12.77
C GLY A 207 23.37 -5.91 -13.86
N ASP A 208 23.63 -4.62 -14.00
CA ASP A 208 24.57 -4.07 -14.99
C ASP A 208 26.04 -4.27 -14.58
N GLY A 209 26.27 -4.72 -13.35
CA GLY A 209 27.58 -4.97 -12.78
C GLY A 209 28.16 -3.78 -12.02
N THR A 210 27.34 -2.77 -11.65
CA THR A 210 27.79 -1.57 -10.93
C THR A 210 26.85 -1.24 -9.78
N ALA A 211 27.24 -1.56 -8.56
CA ALA A 211 26.41 -1.32 -7.39
C ALA A 211 26.17 0.17 -7.12
N GLY A 212 24.91 0.55 -6.93
CA GLY A 212 24.46 1.86 -6.45
C GLY A 212 24.44 2.97 -7.49
N ASN A 213 24.67 2.67 -8.77
CA ASN A 213 24.55 3.66 -9.84
C ASN A 213 23.09 4.02 -10.16
N GLU A 214 22.12 3.24 -9.67
CA GLU A 214 20.68 3.46 -9.81
C GLU A 214 20.10 4.34 -8.69
N ILE A 215 20.93 4.72 -7.71
CA ILE A 215 20.48 5.49 -6.56
C ILE A 215 20.43 6.96 -6.91
N TYR A 216 19.24 7.54 -6.76
CA TYR A 216 19.05 8.97 -6.89
C TYR A 216 19.54 9.71 -5.63
N ASP A 217 20.58 10.51 -5.77
CA ASP A 217 21.20 11.29 -4.70
C ASP A 217 20.73 12.75 -4.61
N GLY A 218 19.81 13.16 -5.51
CA GLY A 218 19.24 14.51 -5.58
C GLY A 218 19.93 15.43 -6.59
N GLU A 219 21.02 15.03 -7.20
CA GLU A 219 21.72 15.84 -8.21
C GLU A 219 21.20 15.59 -9.63
N ASP A 220 20.57 14.44 -9.88
CA ASP A 220 20.09 14.04 -11.19
C ASP A 220 18.56 14.02 -11.28
N ALA A 221 18.03 14.75 -12.25
CA ALA A 221 16.63 14.71 -12.61
C ALA A 221 16.38 13.68 -13.72
N VAL A 222 15.20 13.06 -13.70
CA VAL A 222 14.65 12.29 -14.83
C VAL A 222 13.77 13.26 -15.61
N VAL A 223 14.20 13.69 -16.79
CA VAL A 223 13.56 14.78 -17.54
C VAL A 223 13.15 14.29 -18.93
N PRO A 224 11.86 13.95 -19.14
CA PRO A 224 11.34 13.69 -20.48
C PRO A 224 11.40 14.95 -21.34
N GLU A 225 11.83 14.85 -22.60
CA GLU A 225 11.78 15.96 -23.56
C GLU A 225 10.35 16.42 -23.86
N GLN A 226 9.37 15.52 -23.67
CA GLN A 226 7.96 15.77 -23.85
C GLN A 226 7.18 15.13 -22.70
N THR A 227 6.33 15.90 -22.02
CA THR A 227 5.53 15.46 -20.87
C THR A 227 4.07 15.16 -21.23
N GLU A 228 3.64 15.52 -22.44
CA GLU A 228 2.27 15.29 -22.92
C GLU A 228 2.31 14.74 -24.36
N ILE A 229 1.53 13.68 -24.60
CA ILE A 229 1.29 13.11 -25.91
C ILE A 229 -0.21 13.08 -26.13
N HIS A 230 -0.66 13.65 -27.27
CA HIS A 230 -2.04 13.54 -27.71
C HIS A 230 -2.09 12.71 -28.96
N ALA A 231 -2.67 11.52 -28.86
CA ALA A 231 -2.84 10.58 -29.97
C ALA A 231 -4.20 10.79 -30.67
N PRO A 232 -4.25 10.74 -32.00
CA PRO A 232 -5.48 10.76 -32.75
C PRO A 232 -6.28 9.45 -32.56
N ILE A 233 -7.51 9.43 -33.06
CA ILE A 233 -8.40 8.24 -33.03
C ILE A 233 -7.71 6.98 -33.59
N GLU A 234 -6.91 7.12 -34.65
CA GLU A 234 -6.21 5.98 -35.28
C GLU A 234 -4.99 5.48 -34.49
N GLY A 235 -4.64 6.13 -33.39
CA GLY A 235 -3.46 5.81 -32.60
C GLY A 235 -2.17 6.35 -33.22
N GLY A 236 -1.03 5.76 -32.81
CA GLY A 236 0.28 6.14 -33.33
C GLY A 236 1.44 5.66 -32.49
N SER A 237 2.67 5.79 -33.01
CA SER A 237 3.90 5.44 -32.31
C SER A 237 4.67 6.71 -31.96
N TYR A 238 5.12 6.79 -30.71
CA TYR A 238 5.83 7.95 -30.15
C TYR A 238 7.11 7.48 -29.47
N SER A 239 8.14 8.31 -29.49
CA SER A 239 9.40 8.02 -28.80
C SER A 239 9.84 9.28 -28.06
N VAL A 240 9.80 9.23 -26.73
CA VAL A 240 10.15 10.34 -25.86
C VAL A 240 11.53 10.09 -25.29
N LYS A 241 12.49 10.98 -25.62
CA LYS A 241 13.80 10.94 -25.00
C LYS A 241 13.71 11.44 -23.57
N VAL A 242 14.41 10.75 -22.68
CA VAL A 242 14.53 11.09 -21.26
C VAL A 242 15.99 11.39 -20.96
N ASP A 243 16.27 12.60 -20.51
CA ASP A 243 17.59 12.97 -20.03
C ASP A 243 17.70 12.60 -18.54
N SER A 244 18.58 11.63 -18.25
CA SER A 244 18.80 11.14 -16.89
C SER A 244 20.19 10.50 -16.78
N LYS A 245 20.82 10.68 -15.62
CA LYS A 245 22.06 9.98 -15.27
C LYS A 245 21.81 8.75 -14.39
N ILE A 246 20.59 8.57 -13.92
CA ILE A 246 20.18 7.39 -13.16
C ILE A 246 19.36 6.47 -14.07
N THR A 247 19.37 5.18 -13.76
CA THR A 247 18.44 4.22 -14.38
C THR A 247 17.02 4.52 -13.89
N PHE A 248 16.08 4.57 -14.82
CA PHE A 248 14.67 4.78 -14.52
C PHE A 248 13.82 3.66 -15.09
N TYR A 249 12.65 3.46 -14.51
CA TYR A 249 11.71 2.39 -14.83
C TYR A 249 10.33 2.97 -15.04
N ILE A 250 9.45 2.23 -15.73
CA ILE A 250 8.04 2.57 -15.79
C ILE A 250 7.39 2.06 -14.51
N GLY A 251 6.86 2.97 -13.70
CA GLY A 251 6.25 2.69 -12.41
C GLY A 251 4.82 2.20 -12.51
N ASN A 252 4.30 1.68 -11.37
CA ASN A 252 3.13 0.81 -11.29
C ASN A 252 1.89 1.44 -10.65
N GLU A 253 1.82 2.72 -10.49
CA GLU A 253 0.77 3.32 -9.65
C GLU A 253 -0.66 3.27 -10.20
N LEU A 254 -0.86 2.83 -11.45
CA LEU A 254 -2.18 2.86 -12.08
C LEU A 254 -2.69 1.50 -12.60
N SER A 255 -2.37 0.43 -11.91
CA SER A 255 -2.82 -0.94 -12.23
C SER A 255 -2.44 -1.41 -13.64
N PRO A 256 -1.17 -1.42 -13.98
CA PRO A 256 -0.73 -1.93 -15.26
C PRO A 256 -0.56 -3.44 -15.24
N ILE A 257 -0.81 -4.07 -16.37
CA ILE A 257 -0.30 -5.42 -16.62
C ILE A 257 1.12 -5.25 -17.15
N TYR A 258 2.09 -5.81 -16.45
CA TYR A 258 3.48 -5.82 -16.91
C TYR A 258 3.70 -6.91 -17.97
N SER A 259 4.31 -6.54 -19.07
CA SER A 259 5.05 -7.48 -19.90
C SER A 259 6.55 -7.35 -19.59
N ASP A 260 7.35 -8.34 -19.96
CA ASP A 260 8.78 -8.44 -19.62
C ASP A 260 9.64 -7.20 -19.98
N ASN A 261 9.12 -6.27 -20.78
CA ASN A 261 9.83 -5.07 -21.21
C ASN A 261 8.95 -3.81 -21.30
N GLY A 262 7.81 -3.75 -20.63
CA GLY A 262 6.98 -2.55 -20.72
C GLY A 262 5.66 -2.63 -19.97
N LEU A 263 4.96 -1.50 -19.99
CA LEU A 263 3.68 -1.32 -19.36
C LEU A 263 2.60 -1.52 -20.42
N ILE A 264 1.71 -2.49 -20.20
CA ILE A 264 0.48 -2.61 -20.98
C ILE A 264 -0.63 -2.02 -20.11
N ILE A 265 -1.17 -0.88 -20.52
CA ILE A 265 -2.35 -0.30 -19.90
C ILE A 265 -3.56 -0.78 -20.69
N THR A 266 -4.34 -1.65 -20.07
CA THR A 266 -5.63 -2.06 -20.62
C THR A 266 -6.69 -1.06 -20.20
N GLY A 267 -7.33 -0.44 -21.14
CA GLY A 267 -8.39 0.52 -20.87
C GLY A 267 -8.63 1.47 -22.03
N ALA A 268 -9.15 2.64 -21.78
CA ALA A 268 -9.64 3.53 -22.81
C ALA A 268 -8.57 4.05 -23.75
N VAL A 269 -7.36 4.30 -23.27
CA VAL A 269 -6.20 4.40 -24.13
C VAL A 269 -5.47 3.07 -24.05
N SER A 270 -5.62 2.24 -25.07
CA SER A 270 -4.78 1.05 -25.18
C SER A 270 -3.44 1.48 -25.72
N PHE A 271 -2.42 1.44 -24.90
CA PHE A 271 -1.07 1.70 -25.33
C PHE A 271 -0.06 0.76 -24.66
N HIS A 272 1.03 0.57 -25.36
CA HIS A 272 2.20 -0.12 -24.84
C HIS A 272 3.34 0.89 -24.69
N ALA A 273 3.98 0.90 -23.52
CA ALA A 273 5.16 1.73 -23.29
C ALA A 273 6.33 0.85 -22.84
N ALA A 274 7.49 1.05 -23.46
CA ALA A 274 8.71 0.32 -23.15
C ALA A 274 9.92 1.28 -23.12
N ILE A 275 10.90 0.98 -22.26
CA ILE A 275 12.16 1.72 -22.20
C ILE A 275 13.16 1.05 -23.13
N ASP A 276 13.82 1.85 -23.98
CA ASP A 276 14.97 1.46 -24.81
C ASP A 276 16.08 2.49 -24.62
N GLY A 277 17.04 2.17 -23.78
CA GLY A 277 18.10 3.08 -23.39
C GLY A 277 17.54 4.35 -22.73
N SER A 278 17.75 5.50 -23.35
CA SER A 278 17.21 6.79 -22.88
C SER A 278 15.86 7.17 -23.49
N TYR A 279 15.17 6.23 -24.12
CA TYR A 279 13.89 6.50 -24.76
C TYR A 279 12.75 5.72 -24.11
N VAL A 280 11.61 6.39 -23.94
CA VAL A 280 10.33 5.76 -23.67
C VAL A 280 9.58 5.67 -25.00
N ASN A 281 9.46 4.47 -25.54
CA ASN A 281 8.74 4.18 -26.76
C ASN A 281 7.29 3.83 -26.41
N ILE A 282 6.34 4.52 -27.04
CA ILE A 282 4.91 4.43 -26.72
C ILE A 282 4.17 4.13 -28.02
N GLU A 283 3.43 3.03 -28.02
CA GLU A 283 2.54 2.65 -29.12
C GLU A 283 1.10 2.76 -28.63
N VAL A 284 0.34 3.65 -29.23
CA VAL A 284 -1.07 3.88 -28.91
C VAL A 284 -1.91 3.21 -30.00
N ASP A 285 -2.80 2.30 -29.59
CA ASP A 285 -3.71 1.60 -30.50
C ASP A 285 -4.81 2.53 -31.01
N LYS A 286 -5.55 2.07 -32.02
CA LYS A 286 -6.75 2.76 -32.47
C LYS A 286 -7.75 2.87 -31.32
N ALA A 287 -8.39 4.06 -31.19
CA ALA A 287 -9.37 4.31 -30.14
C ALA A 287 -10.49 3.25 -30.17
N ALA A 288 -10.68 2.60 -29.03
CA ALA A 288 -11.70 1.58 -28.84
C ALA A 288 -13.03 2.16 -28.34
N TYR A 289 -13.09 3.47 -28.09
CA TYR A 289 -14.21 4.10 -27.38
C TYR A 289 -14.59 5.48 -27.93
N HIS A 290 -15.75 5.97 -27.49
CA HIS A 290 -16.39 7.20 -27.97
C HIS A 290 -15.82 8.50 -27.35
N ILE A 291 -15.15 8.43 -26.20
CA ILE A 291 -14.76 9.63 -25.43
C ILE A 291 -13.25 9.81 -25.35
N LEU A 292 -12.79 11.06 -25.09
CA LEU A 292 -11.39 11.38 -24.84
C LEU A 292 -10.87 10.70 -23.57
N TYR A 293 -9.70 10.14 -23.66
CA TYR A 293 -9.00 9.48 -22.54
C TYR A 293 -7.63 10.01 -22.31
N SER A 294 -7.18 9.92 -21.04
CA SER A 294 -5.79 10.21 -20.70
C SER A 294 -5.29 9.25 -19.63
N GLN A 295 -4.00 8.94 -19.69
CA GLN A 295 -3.31 8.09 -18.75
C GLN A 295 -1.85 8.54 -18.60
N ASP A 296 -1.33 8.53 -17.36
CA ASP A 296 0.06 8.83 -17.09
C ASP A 296 0.95 7.58 -17.25
N ILE A 297 2.13 7.79 -17.88
CA ILE A 297 3.28 6.91 -17.71
C ILE A 297 4.12 7.53 -16.60
N VAL A 298 4.23 6.84 -15.49
CA VAL A 298 5.01 7.30 -14.35
C VAL A 298 6.42 6.73 -14.45
N LEU A 299 7.42 7.59 -14.48
CA LEU A 299 8.82 7.21 -14.46
C LEU A 299 9.33 7.21 -13.03
N VAL A 300 9.85 6.08 -12.58
CA VAL A 300 10.30 5.86 -11.20
C VAL A 300 11.76 5.47 -11.15
N ASP A 301 12.41 5.71 -10.01
CA ASP A 301 13.74 5.17 -9.73
C ASP A 301 13.71 3.70 -9.30
N ALA A 302 14.86 3.12 -9.00
CA ALA A 302 15.00 1.72 -8.55
C ALA A 302 14.18 1.39 -7.29
N PHE A 303 13.80 2.38 -6.50
CA PHE A 303 12.97 2.23 -5.27
C PHE A 303 11.49 2.48 -5.51
N GLY A 304 11.08 2.70 -6.77
CA GLY A 304 9.69 2.97 -7.11
C GLY A 304 9.24 4.40 -6.77
N LYS A 305 10.16 5.30 -6.40
CA LYS A 305 9.84 6.70 -6.18
C LYS A 305 9.65 7.40 -7.52
N GLU A 306 8.51 8.07 -7.68
CA GLU A 306 8.20 8.86 -8.86
C GLU A 306 9.23 9.97 -9.08
N ARG A 307 9.69 10.10 -10.34
CA ARG A 307 10.65 11.09 -10.80
C ARG A 307 10.10 11.99 -11.89
N ALA A 308 9.27 11.46 -12.78
CA ALA A 308 8.62 12.21 -13.84
C ALA A 308 7.35 11.52 -14.30
N ARG A 309 6.53 12.22 -15.10
CA ARG A 309 5.34 11.69 -15.78
C ARG A 309 5.33 12.09 -17.24
N ILE A 310 4.74 11.23 -18.06
CA ILE A 310 4.35 11.52 -19.44
C ILE A 310 2.86 11.24 -19.54
N LEU A 311 2.05 12.27 -19.75
CA LEU A 311 0.61 12.14 -19.95
C LEU A 311 0.36 11.71 -21.40
N VAL A 312 -0.34 10.59 -21.59
CA VAL A 312 -0.81 10.14 -22.89
C VAL A 312 -2.32 10.31 -22.93
N SER A 313 -2.81 11.06 -23.90
CA SER A 313 -4.23 11.24 -24.15
C SER A 313 -4.59 10.79 -25.57
N GLN A 314 -5.82 10.39 -25.79
CA GLN A 314 -6.35 9.99 -27.10
C GLN A 314 -7.76 10.48 -27.32
N ASP A 315 -8.06 11.00 -28.51
CA ASP A 315 -9.42 11.33 -28.93
C ASP A 315 -10.28 10.07 -29.05
N GLY A 316 -11.50 10.13 -28.50
CA GLY A 316 -12.47 9.06 -28.68
C GLY A 316 -13.06 9.03 -30.09
N ASP A 317 -13.43 7.85 -30.56
CA ASP A 317 -14.10 7.66 -31.85
C ASP A 317 -15.63 7.86 -31.70
N PRO A 318 -16.21 8.97 -32.24
CA PRO A 318 -17.63 9.26 -32.11
C PRO A 318 -18.52 8.25 -32.82
N SER A 319 -17.97 7.38 -33.67
CA SER A 319 -18.72 6.33 -34.35
C SER A 319 -18.99 5.09 -33.50
N LEU A 320 -18.27 4.97 -32.36
CA LEU A 320 -18.40 3.84 -31.45
C LEU A 320 -19.50 4.08 -30.40
N PRO A 321 -20.15 3.01 -29.91
CA PRO A 321 -21.13 3.13 -28.84
C PRO A 321 -20.49 3.62 -27.55
N MET A 322 -21.20 4.48 -26.81
CA MET A 322 -20.67 5.09 -25.57
C MET A 322 -20.43 4.05 -24.48
N PHE A 323 -21.25 3.02 -24.42
CA PHE A 323 -21.13 1.91 -23.46
C PHE A 323 -21.69 0.60 -24.03
N THR A 324 -21.15 -0.52 -23.55
CA THR A 324 -21.60 -1.86 -23.88
C THR A 324 -22.59 -2.38 -22.83
N ASP A 325 -23.44 -3.34 -23.19
CA ASP A 325 -24.32 -4.04 -22.25
C ASP A 325 -23.54 -4.73 -21.13
N ALA A 326 -22.31 -5.15 -21.40
CA ALA A 326 -21.42 -5.73 -20.39
C ALA A 326 -21.08 -4.73 -19.28
N MET A 327 -20.81 -3.45 -19.61
CA MET A 327 -20.52 -2.41 -18.60
C MET A 327 -21.75 -2.13 -17.73
N ASN A 328 -22.94 -2.09 -18.33
CA ASN A 328 -24.20 -1.97 -17.56
C ASN A 328 -24.38 -3.17 -16.62
N GLY A 329 -24.02 -4.37 -17.07
CA GLY A 329 -24.03 -5.58 -16.25
C GLY A 329 -23.06 -5.47 -15.05
N TYR A 330 -21.86 -4.95 -15.26
CA TYR A 330 -20.90 -4.71 -14.19
C TYR A 330 -21.41 -3.71 -13.14
N VAL A 331 -21.95 -2.56 -13.59
CA VAL A 331 -22.52 -1.55 -12.68
C VAL A 331 -23.64 -2.15 -11.84
N THR A 332 -24.56 -2.90 -12.46
CA THR A 332 -25.67 -3.55 -11.74
C THR A 332 -25.16 -4.53 -10.69
N SER A 333 -24.18 -5.36 -11.05
CA SER A 333 -23.58 -6.35 -10.14
C SER A 333 -22.85 -5.68 -8.96
N ILE A 334 -22.04 -4.65 -9.24
CA ILE A 334 -21.32 -3.88 -8.21
C ILE A 334 -22.29 -3.19 -7.28
N ASN A 335 -23.31 -2.52 -7.82
CA ASN A 335 -24.33 -1.83 -7.03
C ASN A 335 -24.99 -2.78 -6.05
N TYR A 336 -25.29 -4.00 -6.50
CA TYR A 336 -25.88 -5.02 -5.63
C TYR A 336 -24.91 -5.47 -4.52
N GLN A 337 -23.63 -5.72 -4.84
CA GLN A 337 -22.65 -6.15 -3.84
C GLN A 337 -22.32 -5.02 -2.86
N PHE A 338 -22.14 -3.81 -3.34
CA PHE A 338 -21.94 -2.64 -2.50
C PHE A 338 -23.15 -2.40 -1.58
N TYR A 339 -24.36 -2.47 -2.13
CA TYR A 339 -25.58 -2.35 -1.34
C TYR A 339 -25.64 -3.41 -0.25
N ARG A 340 -25.33 -4.66 -0.54
CA ARG A 340 -25.30 -5.70 0.49
C ARG A 340 -24.34 -5.34 1.62
N ALA A 341 -23.12 -4.89 1.30
CA ALA A 341 -22.15 -4.50 2.30
C ALA A 341 -22.63 -3.31 3.14
N VAL A 342 -23.01 -2.23 2.50
CA VAL A 342 -23.37 -0.97 3.17
C VAL A 342 -24.72 -1.07 3.87
N TRP A 343 -25.71 -1.71 3.27
CA TRP A 343 -27.01 -1.95 3.90
C TRP A 343 -26.91 -2.78 5.19
N HIS A 344 -26.16 -3.88 5.14
CA HIS A 344 -25.98 -4.68 6.33
C HIS A 344 -25.13 -3.95 7.39
N ALA A 345 -24.17 -3.12 6.98
CA ALA A 345 -23.44 -2.25 7.89
C ALA A 345 -24.40 -1.30 8.62
N TRP A 346 -25.31 -0.63 7.90
CA TRP A 346 -26.31 0.25 8.50
C TRP A 346 -27.30 -0.49 9.38
N LEU A 347 -27.80 -1.63 8.91
CA LEU A 347 -28.77 -2.43 9.65
C LEU A 347 -28.17 -2.94 10.95
N TYR A 348 -26.99 -3.51 10.90
CA TYR A 348 -26.33 -4.08 12.06
C TYR A 348 -25.80 -2.99 13.01
N GLU A 349 -25.31 -1.86 12.47
CA GLU A 349 -25.01 -0.68 13.27
C GLU A 349 -26.27 -0.18 14.02
N GLY A 350 -27.40 -0.07 13.33
CA GLY A 350 -28.67 0.32 13.93
C GLY A 350 -29.13 -0.62 15.05
N TYR A 351 -28.96 -1.92 14.90
CA TYR A 351 -29.20 -2.91 15.95
C TYR A 351 -28.20 -2.75 17.11
N TYR A 352 -26.92 -2.59 16.79
CA TYR A 352 -25.85 -2.38 17.78
C TYR A 352 -26.09 -1.13 18.61
N LEU A 353 -26.51 -0.04 17.99
CA LEU A 353 -26.85 1.21 18.65
C LEU A 353 -28.21 1.20 19.34
N LYS A 354 -28.96 0.08 19.32
CA LYS A 354 -30.33 -0.07 19.85
C LYS A 354 -31.32 0.95 19.28
N GLN A 355 -31.09 1.34 18.03
CA GLN A 355 -31.95 2.30 17.31
C GLN A 355 -33.04 1.60 16.53
N ILE A 356 -32.82 0.34 16.15
CA ILE A 356 -33.80 -0.51 15.47
C ILE A 356 -34.36 -1.52 16.47
N PRO A 357 -35.67 -1.54 16.74
CA PRO A 357 -36.27 -2.52 17.60
C PRO A 357 -36.31 -3.92 16.95
N GLY A 358 -36.19 -4.98 17.76
CA GLY A 358 -36.29 -6.37 17.31
C GLY A 358 -35.02 -6.95 16.66
N GLY A 359 -33.91 -6.25 16.73
CA GLY A 359 -32.63 -6.77 16.24
C GLY A 359 -32.10 -7.96 17.05
N THR A 360 -31.44 -8.89 16.37
CA THR A 360 -30.90 -10.12 16.94
C THR A 360 -29.47 -10.01 17.43
N LEU A 361 -28.84 -8.84 17.31
CA LEU A 361 -27.48 -8.63 17.79
C LEU A 361 -27.43 -8.57 19.31
N SER A 362 -26.72 -9.50 19.92
CA SER A 362 -26.40 -9.47 21.34
C SER A 362 -25.28 -8.46 21.60
N VAL A 363 -25.40 -7.67 22.68
CA VAL A 363 -24.33 -6.78 23.15
C VAL A 363 -23.86 -7.32 24.50
N PRO A 364 -22.58 -7.63 24.71
CA PRO A 364 -21.45 -7.48 23.76
C PRO A 364 -21.51 -8.48 22.60
N LEU A 365 -20.94 -8.05 21.45
CA LEU A 365 -20.77 -8.93 20.29
C LEU A 365 -19.73 -10.02 20.58
N SER A 366 -19.87 -11.13 19.88
CA SER A 366 -18.90 -12.24 19.89
C SER A 366 -18.23 -12.41 18.52
N ALA A 367 -16.98 -12.84 18.51
CA ALA A 367 -16.28 -13.21 17.27
C ALA A 367 -16.96 -14.37 16.50
N ASN A 368 -17.85 -15.11 17.15
CA ASN A 368 -18.62 -16.21 16.57
C ASN A 368 -20.03 -15.79 16.10
N ASP A 369 -20.41 -14.53 16.27
CA ASP A 369 -21.71 -14.06 15.81
C ASP A 369 -21.79 -14.09 14.28
N SER A 370 -22.82 -14.74 13.74
CA SER A 370 -22.99 -14.86 12.29
C SER A 370 -23.10 -13.49 11.60
N ALA A 371 -23.76 -12.52 12.23
CA ALA A 371 -23.89 -11.16 11.69
C ALA A 371 -22.55 -10.45 11.55
N VAL A 372 -21.60 -10.67 12.49
CA VAL A 372 -20.24 -10.11 12.42
C VAL A 372 -19.49 -10.71 11.24
N TYR A 373 -19.57 -12.04 11.07
CA TYR A 373 -18.92 -12.72 9.94
C TYR A 373 -19.57 -12.38 8.60
N GLU A 374 -20.89 -12.38 8.51
CA GLU A 374 -21.62 -12.08 7.29
C GLU A 374 -21.30 -10.66 6.78
N LEU A 375 -21.31 -9.66 7.65
CA LEU A 375 -20.96 -8.30 7.25
C LEU A 375 -19.50 -8.19 6.78
N TRP A 376 -18.58 -8.81 7.49
CA TRP A 376 -17.17 -8.88 7.08
C TRP A 376 -17.04 -9.52 5.69
N ALA A 377 -17.69 -10.66 5.47
CA ALA A 377 -17.66 -11.37 4.20
C ALA A 377 -18.27 -10.54 3.05
N TYR A 378 -19.40 -9.84 3.29
CA TYR A 378 -20.01 -8.97 2.28
C TYR A 378 -19.11 -7.80 1.90
N CYS A 379 -18.45 -7.17 2.88
CA CYS A 379 -17.50 -6.09 2.60
C CYS A 379 -16.34 -6.58 1.73
N TYR A 380 -15.70 -7.70 2.10
CA TYR A 380 -14.58 -8.24 1.31
C TYR A 380 -15.01 -8.79 -0.05
N GLN A 381 -16.22 -9.31 -0.19
CA GLN A 381 -16.75 -9.68 -1.50
C GLN A 381 -16.92 -8.45 -2.40
N ALA A 382 -17.51 -7.37 -1.88
CA ALA A 382 -17.65 -6.13 -2.62
C ALA A 382 -16.29 -5.52 -2.98
N ILE A 383 -15.32 -5.49 -2.06
CA ILE A 383 -13.95 -5.03 -2.30
C ILE A 383 -13.31 -5.83 -3.44
N ARG A 384 -13.39 -7.17 -3.40
CA ARG A 384 -12.84 -8.02 -4.45
C ARG A 384 -13.46 -7.73 -5.81
N ASP A 385 -14.80 -7.67 -5.87
CA ASP A 385 -15.52 -7.49 -7.12
C ASP A 385 -15.25 -6.10 -7.74
N ILE A 386 -15.21 -5.03 -6.90
CA ILE A 386 -14.82 -3.68 -7.30
C ILE A 386 -13.36 -3.67 -7.79
N SER A 387 -12.44 -4.26 -7.03
CA SER A 387 -11.01 -4.27 -7.38
C SER A 387 -10.76 -5.04 -8.67
N THR A 388 -11.48 -6.15 -8.90
CA THR A 388 -11.39 -6.90 -10.16
C THR A 388 -11.81 -6.05 -11.36
N ILE A 389 -12.84 -5.21 -11.20
CA ILE A 389 -13.30 -4.35 -12.30
C ILE A 389 -12.37 -3.16 -12.49
N LEU A 390 -11.79 -2.62 -11.42
CA LEU A 390 -10.76 -1.57 -11.52
C LEU A 390 -9.53 -1.99 -12.35
N THR A 391 -9.28 -3.29 -12.48
CA THR A 391 -8.18 -3.83 -13.28
C THR A 391 -8.54 -4.19 -14.72
N ASN A 392 -9.78 -3.98 -15.13
CA ASN A 392 -10.24 -4.25 -16.50
C ASN A 392 -10.69 -2.96 -17.23
N GLU A 393 -11.02 -3.06 -18.52
CA GLU A 393 -11.43 -1.94 -19.35
C GLU A 393 -12.59 -1.13 -18.77
N ALA A 394 -13.60 -1.79 -18.19
CA ALA A 394 -14.72 -1.10 -17.56
C ALA A 394 -14.31 -0.24 -16.37
N GLY A 395 -13.26 -0.66 -15.65
CA GLY A 395 -12.75 0.04 -14.48
C GLY A 395 -12.21 1.42 -14.79
N MET A 396 -11.69 1.65 -15.97
CA MET A 396 -11.20 2.98 -16.36
C MET A 396 -12.32 4.00 -16.46
N TYR A 397 -13.43 3.63 -17.09
CA TYR A 397 -14.59 4.50 -17.21
C TYR A 397 -15.27 4.77 -15.89
N LEU A 398 -15.35 3.71 -15.07
CA LEU A 398 -16.04 3.72 -13.80
C LEU A 398 -15.10 4.10 -12.62
N ARG A 399 -13.85 4.50 -12.90
CA ARG A 399 -12.84 4.67 -11.88
C ARG A 399 -13.28 5.60 -10.75
N GLY A 400 -13.80 6.76 -11.07
CA GLY A 400 -14.28 7.70 -10.05
C GLY A 400 -15.34 7.08 -9.17
N TYR A 401 -16.31 6.43 -9.80
CA TYR A 401 -17.38 5.72 -9.14
C TYR A 401 -16.86 4.58 -8.24
N LEU A 402 -16.05 3.70 -8.79
CA LEU A 402 -15.50 2.53 -8.10
C LEU A 402 -14.61 2.92 -6.91
N GLN A 403 -13.81 3.97 -7.05
CA GLN A 403 -12.96 4.48 -5.97
C GLN A 403 -13.78 5.09 -4.83
N VAL A 404 -14.88 5.77 -5.12
CA VAL A 404 -15.79 6.27 -4.08
C VAL A 404 -16.44 5.11 -3.33
N LEU A 405 -16.95 4.09 -4.04
CA LEU A 405 -17.55 2.93 -3.40
C LEU A 405 -16.54 2.17 -2.53
N LEU A 406 -15.34 1.97 -3.04
CA LEU A 406 -14.27 1.30 -2.32
C LEU A 406 -13.87 2.06 -1.06
N ALA A 407 -13.72 3.38 -1.17
CA ALA A 407 -13.42 4.25 -0.03
C ALA A 407 -14.52 4.20 1.05
N ASP A 408 -15.81 4.18 0.65
CA ASP A 408 -16.92 4.10 1.61
C ASP A 408 -17.01 2.74 2.30
N ILE A 409 -16.74 1.63 1.60
CA ILE A 409 -16.66 0.31 2.23
C ILE A 409 -15.54 0.28 3.28
N TYR A 410 -14.33 0.71 2.92
CA TYR A 410 -13.22 0.74 3.86
C TYR A 410 -13.48 1.70 5.04
N TYR A 411 -14.10 2.84 4.78
CA TYR A 411 -14.53 3.75 5.82
C TYR A 411 -15.47 3.07 6.82
N LYS A 412 -16.50 2.36 6.36
CA LYS A 412 -17.42 1.61 7.22
C LYS A 412 -16.70 0.49 7.98
N MET A 413 -15.85 -0.28 7.31
CA MET A 413 -15.10 -1.34 7.95
C MET A 413 -14.18 -0.82 9.06
N THR A 414 -13.48 0.28 8.82
CA THR A 414 -12.57 0.86 9.80
C THR A 414 -13.32 1.47 10.99
N LEU A 415 -14.50 2.02 10.78
CA LEU A 415 -15.36 2.45 11.88
C LEU A 415 -15.77 1.29 12.78
N LEU A 416 -16.08 0.12 12.22
CA LEU A 416 -16.53 -1.03 12.98
C LEU A 416 -15.38 -1.83 13.60
N TRP A 417 -14.36 -2.18 12.82
CA TRP A 417 -13.29 -3.08 13.25
C TRP A 417 -11.94 -2.43 13.55
N GLY A 418 -11.78 -1.14 13.27
CA GLY A 418 -10.48 -0.48 13.31
C GLY A 418 -9.63 -0.85 12.10
N GLY A 419 -8.36 -1.21 12.30
CA GLY A 419 -7.53 -1.67 11.19
C GLY A 419 -8.09 -2.91 10.51
N VAL A 420 -8.02 -2.96 9.18
CA VAL A 420 -8.50 -4.09 8.36
C VAL A 420 -7.46 -4.46 7.30
N VAL A 421 -7.54 -5.66 6.75
CA VAL A 421 -6.64 -6.09 5.67
C VAL A 421 -7.01 -5.34 4.39
N VAL A 422 -6.01 -4.76 3.74
CA VAL A 422 -6.13 -4.24 2.37
C VAL A 422 -5.52 -5.30 1.45
N PRO A 423 -6.32 -6.09 0.72
CA PRO A 423 -5.80 -7.15 -0.12
C PRO A 423 -4.95 -6.62 -1.26
N ASP A 424 -3.78 -7.22 -1.46
CA ASP A 424 -3.01 -7.05 -2.69
C ASP A 424 -3.37 -8.20 -3.65
N TYR A 425 -4.20 -7.91 -4.64
CA TYR A 425 -4.64 -8.92 -5.61
C TYR A 425 -3.56 -9.37 -6.57
N ASN A 426 -2.47 -8.61 -6.70
CA ASN A 426 -1.29 -8.99 -7.48
C ASN A 426 -0.39 -9.93 -6.69
N ASN A 427 -0.46 -9.89 -5.35
CA ASN A 427 0.28 -10.77 -4.46
C ASN A 427 -0.62 -11.34 -3.35
N PRO A 428 -1.54 -12.26 -3.69
CA PRO A 428 -2.53 -12.78 -2.73
C PRO A 428 -1.91 -13.56 -1.56
N TYR A 429 -0.65 -13.93 -1.66
CA TYR A 429 0.11 -14.58 -0.59
C TYR A 429 1.04 -13.62 0.18
N GLY A 430 0.96 -12.32 -0.13
CA GLY A 430 1.73 -11.26 0.51
C GLY A 430 1.30 -10.95 1.93
N ASN A 431 1.66 -9.76 2.40
CA ASN A 431 1.33 -9.30 3.73
C ASN A 431 -0.19 -9.10 3.88
N GLN A 432 -0.82 -9.98 4.66
CA GLN A 432 -2.25 -9.91 4.99
C GLN A 432 -2.49 -9.37 6.41
N ARG A 433 -1.63 -8.49 6.88
CA ARG A 433 -1.81 -7.82 8.16
C ARG A 433 -2.89 -6.74 8.07
N ARG A 434 -3.43 -6.38 9.20
CA ARG A 434 -4.37 -5.25 9.29
C ARG A 434 -3.63 -3.95 9.05
N THR A 435 -4.18 -3.12 8.17
CA THR A 435 -3.71 -1.76 7.90
C THR A 435 -4.47 -0.79 8.79
N GLU A 436 -3.78 0.15 9.41
CA GLU A 436 -4.40 1.14 10.28
C GLU A 436 -5.33 2.09 9.50
N PRO A 437 -6.44 2.56 10.10
CA PRO A 437 -7.41 3.42 9.44
C PRO A 437 -6.80 4.66 8.78
N ALA A 438 -5.88 5.33 9.46
CA ALA A 438 -5.23 6.53 8.93
C ALA A 438 -4.43 6.27 7.64
N SER A 439 -3.78 5.10 7.54
CA SER A 439 -3.04 4.69 6.32
C SER A 439 -4.01 4.38 5.18
N ILE A 440 -5.15 3.74 5.48
CA ILE A 440 -6.19 3.47 4.49
C ILE A 440 -6.75 4.78 3.95
N TYR A 441 -7.12 5.71 4.83
CA TYR A 441 -7.65 7.02 4.40
C TYR A 441 -6.61 7.83 3.62
N GLY A 442 -5.36 7.79 4.07
CA GLY A 442 -4.23 8.43 3.39
C GLY A 442 -3.99 7.92 1.97
N SER A 443 -4.34 6.67 1.67
CA SER A 443 -4.24 6.13 0.31
C SER A 443 -5.37 6.59 -0.60
N PHE A 444 -6.59 6.81 -0.08
CA PHE A 444 -7.73 7.25 -0.88
C PHE A 444 -7.76 8.76 -1.13
N ILE A 445 -7.30 9.58 -0.18
CA ILE A 445 -7.36 11.05 -0.28
C ILE A 445 -6.70 11.56 -1.58
N PRO A 446 -5.44 11.22 -1.94
CA PRO A 446 -4.84 11.73 -3.17
C PRO A 446 -5.55 11.23 -4.43
N VAL A 447 -6.02 9.97 -4.44
CA VAL A 447 -6.75 9.40 -5.58
C VAL A 447 -8.06 10.15 -5.82
N LEU A 448 -8.85 10.35 -4.78
CA LEU A 448 -10.13 11.07 -4.88
C LEU A 448 -9.92 12.56 -5.18
N SER A 449 -8.85 13.17 -4.66
CA SER A 449 -8.51 14.57 -4.96
C SER A 449 -8.16 14.76 -6.45
N SER A 450 -7.40 13.85 -7.02
CA SER A 450 -7.10 13.87 -8.47
C SER A 450 -8.36 13.69 -9.32
N LEU A 451 -9.25 12.78 -8.94
CA LEU A 451 -10.53 12.57 -9.63
C LEU A 451 -11.47 13.79 -9.53
N LEU A 452 -11.42 14.53 -8.43
CA LEU A 452 -12.21 15.73 -8.22
C LEU A 452 -11.91 16.82 -9.25
N GLU A 453 -10.67 16.94 -9.71
CA GLU A 453 -10.26 17.98 -10.67
C GLU A 453 -11.02 17.85 -12.00
N SER A 454 -11.16 16.63 -12.50
CA SER A 454 -11.77 16.33 -13.81
C SER A 454 -13.27 16.03 -13.75
N ALA A 455 -13.85 15.85 -12.55
CA ALA A 455 -15.25 15.49 -12.39
C ALA A 455 -16.19 16.65 -12.81
N PRO A 456 -17.40 16.34 -13.36
CA PRO A 456 -18.37 17.36 -13.70
C PRO A 456 -18.96 18.04 -12.45
N ASP A 457 -19.29 19.33 -12.58
CA ASP A 457 -19.90 20.11 -11.50
C ASP A 457 -21.43 20.15 -11.63
N ASP A 458 -22.02 18.95 -11.67
CA ASP A 458 -23.44 18.70 -11.86
C ASP A 458 -24.06 18.01 -10.64
N LYS A 459 -25.41 17.88 -10.62
CA LYS A 459 -26.12 17.01 -9.66
C LYS A 459 -26.03 15.57 -10.15
N PHE A 460 -25.85 14.62 -9.25
CA PHE A 460 -25.94 13.20 -9.59
C PHE A 460 -27.39 12.82 -9.94
N GLU A 461 -27.58 12.33 -11.15
CA GLU A 461 -28.86 11.81 -11.60
C GLU A 461 -28.75 10.34 -11.95
N PRO A 462 -29.11 9.45 -11.01
CA PRO A 462 -29.12 8.03 -11.31
C PRO A 462 -30.11 7.75 -12.43
N SER A 463 -29.64 7.16 -13.51
CA SER A 463 -30.56 6.70 -14.55
C SER A 463 -31.45 5.60 -13.99
N ASN A 464 -32.73 5.60 -14.34
CA ASN A 464 -33.70 4.56 -13.98
C ASN A 464 -33.32 3.15 -14.49
N SER A 465 -32.29 3.05 -15.34
CA SER A 465 -31.82 1.81 -15.94
C SER A 465 -30.59 1.19 -15.27
N GLY A 466 -30.03 1.80 -14.21
CA GLY A 466 -28.73 1.36 -13.68
C GLY A 466 -27.60 1.54 -14.70
N SER A 467 -27.72 2.52 -15.58
CA SER A 467 -26.83 2.76 -16.70
C SER A 467 -25.44 3.19 -16.23
N ALA A 468 -24.43 2.64 -16.84
CA ALA A 468 -23.04 3.01 -16.62
C ALA A 468 -22.78 4.50 -16.93
N ASP A 469 -23.58 5.13 -17.80
CA ASP A 469 -23.42 6.53 -18.19
C ASP A 469 -23.47 7.51 -17.00
N ALA A 470 -24.42 7.33 -16.10
CA ALA A 470 -24.50 8.16 -14.88
C ALA A 470 -23.31 7.93 -13.93
N MET A 471 -22.74 6.73 -13.93
CA MET A 471 -21.62 6.36 -13.04
C MET A 471 -20.28 6.83 -13.57
N VAL A 472 -20.14 6.93 -14.88
CA VAL A 472 -18.94 7.48 -15.52
C VAL A 472 -18.81 8.97 -15.27
N LYS A 473 -19.93 9.70 -15.26
CA LYS A 473 -19.99 11.15 -15.02
C LYS A 473 -20.22 11.46 -13.53
N LEU A 474 -19.51 10.79 -12.65
CA LEU A 474 -19.69 10.99 -11.21
C LEU A 474 -19.42 12.46 -10.85
N PRO A 475 -20.41 13.20 -10.28
CA PRO A 475 -20.25 14.61 -9.99
C PRO A 475 -19.24 14.89 -8.86
N LYS A 476 -18.65 16.09 -8.91
CA LYS A 476 -17.75 16.59 -7.86
C LYS A 476 -18.32 16.46 -6.46
N ASP A 477 -19.60 16.69 -6.27
CA ASP A 477 -20.20 16.70 -4.94
C ASP A 477 -20.20 15.30 -4.27
N VAL A 478 -20.27 14.24 -5.04
CA VAL A 478 -20.13 12.87 -4.53
C VAL A 478 -18.69 12.62 -4.03
N ILE A 479 -17.71 13.06 -4.82
CA ILE A 479 -16.29 12.94 -4.46
C ILE A 479 -15.96 13.84 -3.27
N ARG A 480 -16.44 15.11 -3.28
CA ARG A 480 -16.29 16.06 -2.16
C ARG A 480 -16.83 15.49 -0.86
N PHE A 481 -18.01 14.89 -0.91
CA PHE A 481 -18.61 14.28 0.28
C PHE A 481 -17.75 13.17 0.85
N MET A 482 -17.25 12.26 -0.01
CA MET A 482 -16.38 11.16 0.44
C MET A 482 -15.05 11.69 1.00
N LEU A 483 -14.42 12.65 0.33
CA LEU A 483 -13.21 13.33 0.84
C LEU A 483 -13.45 13.97 2.21
N ALA A 484 -14.58 14.65 2.39
CA ALA A 484 -14.92 15.28 3.66
C ALA A 484 -15.00 14.26 4.80
N LYS A 485 -15.59 13.08 4.58
CA LYS A 485 -15.60 11.98 5.56
C LYS A 485 -14.19 11.57 5.97
N LEU A 486 -13.30 11.37 4.99
CA LEU A 486 -11.91 10.98 5.25
C LEU A 486 -11.13 12.09 5.97
N TYR A 487 -11.32 13.34 5.59
CA TYR A 487 -10.69 14.49 6.25
C TYR A 487 -11.14 14.64 7.71
N ILE A 488 -12.43 14.42 8.01
CA ILE A 488 -12.93 14.45 9.38
C ILE A 488 -12.29 13.37 10.24
N GLU A 489 -12.15 12.13 9.71
CA GLU A 489 -11.51 11.02 10.42
C GLU A 489 -10.01 11.25 10.66
N THR A 490 -9.36 11.99 9.79
CA THR A 490 -7.92 12.33 9.94
C THR A 490 -7.70 13.66 10.70
N GLY A 491 -8.77 14.33 11.14
CA GLY A 491 -8.69 15.61 11.86
C GLY A 491 -8.36 16.81 10.98
N ALA A 492 -8.39 16.68 9.67
CA ALA A 492 -8.15 17.74 8.69
C ALA A 492 -9.44 18.56 8.45
N TYR A 493 -9.94 19.18 9.51
CA TYR A 493 -11.26 19.84 9.49
C TYR A 493 -11.36 21.00 8.50
N SER A 494 -10.28 21.76 8.29
CA SER A 494 -10.25 22.82 7.27
C SER A 494 -10.44 22.27 5.86
N ASP A 495 -9.85 21.13 5.55
CA ASP A 495 -10.01 20.47 4.26
C ASP A 495 -11.43 19.91 4.11
N ALA A 496 -11.99 19.35 5.18
CA ALA A 496 -13.40 18.92 5.18
C ALA A 496 -14.36 20.08 4.93
N ILE A 497 -14.12 21.26 5.52
CA ILE A 497 -14.90 22.47 5.25
C ILE A 497 -14.80 22.86 3.77
N ASN A 498 -13.59 22.86 3.20
CA ASN A 498 -13.36 23.18 1.79
C ASN A 498 -14.11 22.23 0.84
N MET A 499 -14.35 20.98 1.26
CA MET A 499 -15.14 20.02 0.49
C MET A 499 -16.66 20.23 0.67
N LEU A 500 -17.13 20.57 1.86
CA LEU A 500 -18.58 20.62 2.17
C LEU A 500 -19.23 21.98 1.86
N GLU A 501 -18.51 23.08 2.00
CA GLU A 501 -19.02 24.44 1.68
C GLU A 501 -19.51 24.55 0.23
N PRO A 502 -18.80 24.04 -0.80
CA PRO A 502 -19.31 24.02 -2.17
C PRO A 502 -20.64 23.26 -2.32
N ILE A 503 -20.81 22.15 -1.59
CA ILE A 503 -22.07 21.38 -1.61
C ILE A 503 -23.20 22.22 -1.02
N LYS A 504 -22.98 22.80 0.18
CA LYS A 504 -23.96 23.67 0.87
C LYS A 504 -24.37 24.84 -0.01
N ASN A 505 -23.42 25.49 -0.66
CA ASN A 505 -23.65 26.72 -1.41
C ASN A 505 -24.03 26.52 -2.88
N SER A 506 -24.09 25.27 -3.35
CA SER A 506 -24.36 24.95 -4.76
C SER A 506 -25.78 25.30 -5.22
N GLY A 507 -26.74 25.33 -4.30
CA GLY A 507 -28.17 25.43 -4.59
C GLY A 507 -28.78 24.20 -5.27
N ARG A 508 -28.00 23.11 -5.42
CA ARG A 508 -28.44 21.86 -6.05
C ARG A 508 -29.25 20.97 -5.12
N TYR A 509 -29.11 21.17 -3.82
CA TYR A 509 -29.69 20.32 -2.78
C TYR A 509 -30.52 21.16 -1.82
N SER A 510 -31.54 20.55 -1.26
CA SER A 510 -32.37 21.13 -0.21
C SER A 510 -32.78 20.10 0.81
N LEU A 511 -33.08 20.53 2.04
CA LEU A 511 -33.64 19.67 3.07
C LEU A 511 -35.06 19.23 2.63
N ALA A 512 -35.36 17.94 2.66
CA ALA A 512 -36.67 17.42 2.27
C ALA A 512 -37.69 17.47 3.42
N GLU A 513 -38.93 17.82 3.11
CA GLU A 513 -39.98 17.99 4.12
C GLU A 513 -40.31 16.73 4.93
N LYS A 514 -40.05 15.58 4.45
CA LYS A 514 -40.27 14.28 5.12
C LYS A 514 -39.29 13.23 4.60
N TYR A 515 -38.02 13.39 4.95
CA TYR A 515 -37.04 12.37 4.60
C TYR A 515 -37.22 11.16 5.52
N GLN A 516 -37.95 10.17 5.08
CA GLN A 516 -38.02 8.86 5.77
C GLN A 516 -37.01 7.93 5.14
N TYR A 517 -35.95 7.66 5.85
CA TYR A 517 -35.08 6.56 5.52
C TYR A 517 -35.82 5.22 5.66
N PRO A 518 -35.86 4.41 4.63
CA PRO A 518 -36.46 3.08 4.73
C PRO A 518 -35.48 2.17 5.48
N VAL A 519 -35.53 2.17 6.79
CA VAL A 519 -34.68 1.32 7.62
C VAL A 519 -35.08 -0.17 7.53
N THR A 520 -36.28 -0.47 7.07
CA THR A 520 -36.82 -1.83 7.11
C THR A 520 -37.40 -2.34 5.80
N THR A 521 -37.50 -1.53 4.76
CA THR A 521 -38.06 -1.94 3.48
C THR A 521 -37.25 -1.38 2.34
N ILE A 522 -36.82 -2.24 1.43
CA ILE A 522 -36.38 -1.87 0.10
C ILE A 522 -37.54 -1.12 -0.55
N VAL A 523 -37.39 0.18 -0.80
CA VAL A 523 -38.43 0.96 -1.43
C VAL A 523 -38.43 0.67 -2.91
N GLU A 524 -39.44 -0.03 -3.38
CA GLU A 524 -39.71 -0.16 -4.81
C GLU A 524 -40.02 1.24 -5.37
N SER A 525 -39.28 1.70 -6.37
CA SER A 525 -39.52 2.95 -7.12
C SER A 525 -39.50 4.24 -6.28
N ARG A 526 -38.40 4.50 -5.53
CA ARG A 526 -38.22 5.82 -4.91
C ARG A 526 -37.80 6.84 -5.98
N GLU A 527 -38.53 7.96 -6.02
CA GLU A 527 -38.06 9.14 -6.76
C GLU A 527 -36.81 9.71 -6.08
N VAL A 528 -35.86 10.22 -6.85
CA VAL A 528 -34.67 10.89 -6.35
C VAL A 528 -35.12 12.16 -5.62
N SER A 529 -34.67 12.33 -4.39
CA SER A 529 -34.98 13.50 -3.56
C SER A 529 -33.99 14.64 -3.81
N ASP A 530 -34.38 15.87 -3.52
CA ASP A 530 -33.47 17.01 -3.52
C ASP A 530 -32.41 16.93 -2.41
N GLU A 531 -32.57 15.99 -1.48
CA GLU A 531 -31.56 15.66 -0.48
C GLU A 531 -30.46 14.72 -0.99
N ASP A 532 -30.72 14.00 -2.08
CA ASP A 532 -29.80 12.95 -2.52
C ASP A 532 -28.58 13.55 -3.24
N ILE A 533 -27.41 13.43 -2.61
CA ILE A 533 -26.12 13.72 -3.24
C ILE A 533 -25.68 12.53 -4.07
N PHE A 534 -25.87 11.31 -3.54
CA PHE A 534 -25.55 10.08 -4.22
C PHE A 534 -26.54 8.98 -3.89
N THR A 535 -27.11 8.37 -4.91
CA THR A 535 -28.09 7.28 -4.80
C THR A 535 -27.67 6.13 -5.70
N LEU A 536 -27.80 4.92 -5.22
CA LEU A 536 -27.56 3.71 -5.99
C LEU A 536 -28.87 3.07 -6.44
N SER A 537 -28.91 2.68 -7.71
CA SER A 537 -29.96 1.85 -8.27
C SER A 537 -29.44 0.42 -8.52
N PHE A 538 -30.19 -0.60 -8.09
CA PHE A 538 -29.82 -2.00 -8.27
C PHE A 538 -31.04 -2.89 -8.44
N GLY A 539 -30.92 -3.89 -9.33
CA GLY A 539 -31.94 -4.89 -9.59
C GLY A 539 -33.23 -4.36 -10.22
N VAL A 540 -33.99 -5.26 -10.77
CA VAL A 540 -35.34 -5.01 -11.28
C VAL A 540 -36.34 -5.50 -10.23
N SER A 541 -37.36 -4.67 -9.93
CA SER A 541 -38.44 -5.08 -9.03
C SER A 541 -39.06 -6.38 -9.48
N THR A 542 -39.32 -7.31 -8.55
CA THR A 542 -39.97 -8.58 -8.83
C THR A 542 -41.42 -8.42 -9.36
N LYS A 543 -41.98 -7.21 -9.28
CA LYS A 543 -43.27 -6.84 -9.83
C LYS A 543 -43.18 -6.27 -11.25
N GLY A 544 -42.01 -6.23 -11.86
CA GLY A 544 -41.82 -5.87 -13.27
C GLY A 544 -41.77 -4.38 -13.59
N TYR A 545 -41.96 -3.50 -12.64
CA TYR A 545 -41.89 -2.05 -12.82
C TYR A 545 -41.16 -1.38 -11.67
N GLY A 546 -39.95 -0.90 -11.89
CA GLY A 546 -39.17 -0.11 -10.97
C GLY A 546 -37.81 -0.74 -10.58
N TYR A 547 -36.90 0.11 -10.19
CA TYR A 547 -35.60 -0.24 -9.65
C TYR A 547 -35.58 0.01 -8.15
N TYR A 548 -34.77 -0.76 -7.43
CA TYR A 548 -34.46 -0.42 -6.04
C TYR A 548 -33.45 0.73 -6.03
N ALA A 549 -33.77 1.80 -5.31
CA ALA A 549 -32.89 2.94 -5.13
C ALA A 549 -32.63 3.16 -3.63
N ALA A 550 -31.35 3.31 -3.27
CA ALA A 550 -30.93 3.60 -1.91
C ALA A 550 -30.00 4.81 -1.89
N PRO A 551 -30.30 5.85 -1.08
CA PRO A 551 -29.40 6.97 -0.90
C PRO A 551 -28.14 6.47 -0.17
N VAL A 552 -26.99 6.95 -0.61
CA VAL A 552 -25.69 6.66 0.00
C VAL A 552 -25.17 7.90 0.72
N PHE A 553 -25.26 9.06 0.07
CA PHE A 553 -24.87 10.35 0.64
C PHE A 553 -26.04 11.33 0.52
N THR A 554 -26.26 12.09 1.60
CA THR A 554 -27.37 13.04 1.67
C THR A 554 -26.94 14.44 2.04
N TYR A 555 -27.76 15.41 1.70
CA TYR A 555 -27.49 16.82 2.02
C TYR A 555 -27.52 17.09 3.52
N THR A 556 -28.46 16.48 4.25
CA THR A 556 -28.47 16.61 5.70
C THR A 556 -27.18 16.07 6.34
N ASP A 557 -26.64 14.93 5.85
CA ASP A 557 -25.34 14.43 6.30
C ASP A 557 -24.22 15.42 5.99
N ALA A 558 -24.21 15.98 4.80
CA ALA A 558 -23.23 17.00 4.42
C ALA A 558 -23.27 18.21 5.39
N LEU A 559 -24.47 18.69 5.74
CA LEU A 559 -24.61 19.77 6.68
C LEU A 559 -24.15 19.39 8.09
N LEU A 560 -24.49 18.21 8.59
CA LEU A 560 -24.08 17.76 9.93
C LEU A 560 -22.57 17.44 10.01
N LEU A 561 -21.94 16.97 8.93
CA LEU A 561 -20.48 16.86 8.85
C LEU A 561 -19.83 18.26 8.82
N LEU A 562 -20.41 19.20 8.09
CA LEU A 562 -19.94 20.59 8.06
C LEU A 562 -20.05 21.24 9.44
N VAL A 563 -21.15 21.03 10.16
CA VAL A 563 -21.30 21.47 11.54
C VAL A 563 -20.19 20.96 12.43
N GLU A 564 -19.87 19.67 12.35
CA GLU A 564 -18.78 19.07 13.11
C GLU A 564 -17.42 19.70 12.75
N ALA A 565 -17.14 19.84 11.46
CA ALA A 565 -15.87 20.41 10.97
C ALA A 565 -15.72 21.89 11.35
N GLN A 566 -16.78 22.70 11.22
CA GLN A 566 -16.82 24.13 11.64
C GLN A 566 -16.60 24.26 13.14
N PHE A 567 -17.28 23.43 13.94
CA PHE A 567 -17.11 23.45 15.40
C PHE A 567 -15.66 23.10 15.80
N ARG A 568 -15.09 22.04 15.20
CA ARG A 568 -13.71 21.59 15.47
C ARG A 568 -12.65 22.58 14.98
N SER A 569 -12.99 23.44 14.02
CA SER A 569 -12.13 24.52 13.53
C SER A 569 -12.28 25.82 14.33
N GLY A 570 -13.14 25.86 15.34
CA GLY A 570 -13.41 27.04 16.14
C GLY A 570 -14.41 28.05 15.52
N ASN A 571 -15.04 27.69 14.41
CA ASN A 571 -16.04 28.51 13.71
C ASN A 571 -17.44 28.29 14.31
N TYR A 572 -17.57 28.53 15.58
CA TYR A 572 -18.74 28.15 16.40
C TYR A 572 -20.05 28.78 15.94
N SER A 573 -20.03 30.07 15.56
CA SER A 573 -21.23 30.76 15.09
C SER A 573 -21.78 30.14 13.80
N GLU A 574 -20.92 29.77 12.87
CA GLU A 574 -21.32 29.09 11.63
C GLU A 574 -21.85 27.69 11.93
N ALA A 575 -21.15 26.92 12.78
CA ALA A 575 -21.63 25.63 13.22
C ALA A 575 -23.05 25.70 13.83
N ALA A 576 -23.29 26.63 14.74
CA ALA A 576 -24.60 26.82 15.35
C ALA A 576 -25.66 27.25 14.33
N SER A 577 -25.33 28.14 13.39
CA SER A 577 -26.24 28.59 12.34
C SER A 577 -26.72 27.43 11.46
N ILE A 578 -25.81 26.60 10.97
CA ILE A 578 -26.12 25.42 10.14
C ILE A 578 -26.94 24.41 10.96
N LEU A 579 -26.54 24.14 12.21
CA LEU A 579 -27.25 23.21 13.07
C LEU A 579 -28.71 23.66 13.33
N ASN A 580 -28.91 24.94 13.59
CA ASN A 580 -30.25 25.50 13.81
C ASN A 580 -31.11 25.39 12.54
N GLN A 581 -30.54 25.53 11.35
CA GLN A 581 -31.26 25.29 10.10
C GLN A 581 -31.81 23.88 10.04
N VAL A 582 -30.95 22.85 10.34
CA VAL A 582 -31.35 21.44 10.36
C VAL A 582 -32.42 21.16 11.43
N ILE A 583 -32.28 21.76 12.64
CA ILE A 583 -33.20 21.61 13.75
C ILE A 583 -34.58 22.17 13.37
N SER A 584 -34.62 23.41 12.87
CA SER A 584 -35.86 24.08 12.49
C SER A 584 -36.59 23.37 11.38
N HIS A 585 -35.86 22.88 10.39
CA HIS A 585 -36.45 22.17 9.27
C HIS A 585 -37.09 20.81 9.68
N ASN A 586 -36.42 20.09 10.57
CA ASN A 586 -36.87 18.77 11.02
C ASN A 586 -37.75 18.82 12.27
N GLU A 587 -38.18 20.02 12.72
CA GLU A 587 -39.01 20.23 13.91
C GLU A 587 -38.46 19.48 15.15
N ILE A 588 -37.13 19.44 15.30
CA ILE A 588 -36.50 18.75 16.41
C ILE A 588 -36.78 19.54 17.69
N PRO A 589 -37.42 18.99 18.72
CA PRO A 589 -37.75 19.70 19.94
C PRO A 589 -36.50 19.92 20.79
N THR A 590 -35.67 20.85 20.39
CA THR A 590 -34.52 21.36 21.15
C THR A 590 -34.57 22.87 21.14
N ASP A 591 -33.99 23.52 22.15
CA ASP A 591 -33.77 24.98 22.12
C ASP A 591 -32.75 25.29 21.00
N HIS A 592 -32.90 26.44 20.36
CA HIS A 592 -31.92 26.90 19.39
C HIS A 592 -30.56 27.07 20.04
N PHE A 593 -29.53 26.50 19.44
CA PHE A 593 -28.15 26.60 19.93
C PHE A 593 -27.63 28.00 19.65
N THR A 594 -27.06 28.63 20.68
CA THR A 594 -26.20 29.79 20.54
C THR A 594 -24.84 29.45 21.08
N PHE A 595 -23.79 29.86 20.40
CA PHE A 595 -22.41 29.62 20.81
C PHE A 595 -22.10 30.10 22.24
N GLU A 596 -22.66 31.21 22.64
CA GLU A 596 -22.39 31.88 23.92
C GLU A 596 -22.84 31.08 25.15
N THR A 597 -23.71 30.10 24.99
CA THR A 597 -24.31 29.37 26.09
C THR A 597 -23.79 27.94 26.31
N ASN A 598 -23.10 27.30 25.38
CA ASN A 598 -22.94 25.84 25.50
C ASN A 598 -21.82 25.18 24.67
N GLU A 599 -20.62 25.76 24.57
CA GLU A 599 -19.51 25.13 23.85
C GLU A 599 -19.23 23.71 24.31
N SER A 600 -19.25 23.47 25.62
CA SER A 600 -18.98 22.14 26.19
C SER A 600 -20.11 21.13 25.95
N ALA A 601 -21.34 21.58 25.75
CA ALA A 601 -22.49 20.72 25.49
C ALA A 601 -22.72 20.46 23.99
N PHE A 602 -22.17 21.33 23.11
CA PHE A 602 -22.41 21.27 21.67
C PHE A 602 -22.20 19.88 21.04
N PRO A 603 -21.13 19.12 21.34
CA PRO A 603 -21.00 17.78 20.82
C PRO A 603 -22.13 16.82 21.20
N SER A 604 -22.66 16.94 22.43
CA SER A 604 -23.80 16.13 22.88
C SER A 604 -25.10 16.55 22.23
N ASP A 605 -25.26 17.84 21.97
CA ASP A 605 -26.41 18.39 21.28
C ASP A 605 -26.43 17.97 19.81
N LEU A 606 -25.30 18.05 19.11
CA LEU A 606 -25.16 17.54 17.76
C LEU A 606 -25.41 16.03 17.70
N ALA A 607 -24.98 15.25 18.71
CA ALA A 607 -25.32 13.83 18.80
C ALA A 607 -26.83 13.61 18.90
N THR A 608 -27.54 14.45 19.65
CA THR A 608 -29.01 14.40 19.78
C THR A 608 -29.69 14.71 18.44
N VAL A 609 -29.23 15.72 17.74
CA VAL A 609 -29.74 16.08 16.41
C VAL A 609 -29.48 14.93 15.42
N ARG A 610 -28.26 14.42 15.34
CA ARG A 610 -27.92 13.27 14.48
C ARG A 610 -28.81 12.05 14.77
N LYS A 611 -29.01 11.70 16.02
CA LYS A 611 -29.88 10.59 16.42
C LYS A 611 -31.31 10.77 15.96
N ARG A 612 -31.84 12.00 16.00
CA ARG A 612 -33.23 12.28 15.62
C ARG A 612 -33.43 12.45 14.13
N THR A 613 -32.45 13.00 13.45
CA THR A 613 -32.52 13.25 12.01
C THR A 613 -32.36 11.96 11.20
N TYR A 614 -31.47 11.08 11.65
CA TYR A 614 -31.09 9.89 10.88
C TYR A 614 -31.51 8.56 11.51
N GLY A 615 -31.94 8.56 12.76
CA GLY A 615 -32.41 7.39 13.46
C GLY A 615 -31.51 6.15 13.40
N ASN A 616 -30.97 5.80 12.25
CA ASN A 616 -30.33 4.51 12.00
C ASN A 616 -29.24 4.51 10.92
N LEU A 617 -28.76 5.64 10.43
CA LEU A 617 -27.85 5.64 9.28
C LEU A 617 -26.50 6.29 9.54
N GLY A 618 -25.56 5.49 9.43
CA GLY A 618 -24.20 5.53 8.92
C GLY A 618 -23.16 6.45 9.53
N GLU A 619 -23.44 7.58 10.16
CA GLU A 619 -22.43 8.50 10.69
C GLU A 619 -22.53 8.67 12.23
N PHE A 620 -23.57 8.13 12.85
CA PHE A 620 -23.80 8.37 14.25
C PHE A 620 -22.78 7.66 15.15
N PHE A 621 -22.44 6.42 14.85
CA PHE A 621 -21.44 5.68 15.64
C PHE A 621 -20.04 6.30 15.50
N GLY A 622 -19.64 6.64 14.27
CA GLY A 622 -18.39 7.36 14.01
C GLY A 622 -18.31 8.68 14.75
N TYR A 623 -19.40 9.45 14.70
CA TYR A 623 -19.50 10.71 15.43
C TYR A 623 -19.32 10.52 16.95
N LEU A 624 -20.02 9.54 17.55
CA LEU A 624 -19.90 9.26 18.96
C LEU A 624 -18.49 8.86 19.38
N LYS A 625 -17.83 8.04 18.56
CA LYS A 625 -16.44 7.61 18.80
C LYS A 625 -15.47 8.80 18.75
N ARG A 626 -15.50 9.59 17.67
CA ARG A 626 -14.60 10.74 17.48
C ARG A 626 -14.73 11.80 18.57
N ASN A 627 -15.93 11.93 19.14
CA ASN A 627 -16.21 12.90 20.17
C ASN A 627 -16.17 12.35 21.60
N GLY A 628 -15.78 11.09 21.80
CA GLY A 628 -15.72 10.45 23.13
C GLY A 628 -17.06 10.29 23.82
N LEU A 629 -18.16 10.34 23.06
CA LEU A 629 -19.54 10.30 23.58
C LEU A 629 -20.12 8.89 23.66
N ALA A 630 -19.49 7.91 23.03
CA ALA A 630 -20.04 6.57 22.88
C ALA A 630 -20.35 5.90 24.24
N LYS A 631 -19.45 6.02 25.21
CA LYS A 631 -19.67 5.48 26.56
C LYS A 631 -20.86 6.15 27.26
N ALA A 632 -20.95 7.47 27.20
CA ALA A 632 -22.03 8.22 27.85
C ALA A 632 -23.40 7.99 27.20
N VAL A 633 -23.43 7.89 25.86
CA VAL A 633 -24.68 7.76 25.09
C VAL A 633 -25.17 6.32 25.00
N LEU A 634 -24.25 5.35 24.84
CA LEU A 634 -24.58 3.94 24.61
C LEU A 634 -24.43 3.06 25.86
N GLY A 635 -23.64 3.50 26.84
CA GLY A 635 -23.29 2.71 28.03
C GLY A 635 -22.29 1.60 27.72
N TYR A 636 -21.49 1.73 26.64
CA TYR A 636 -20.55 0.72 26.21
C TYR A 636 -19.17 0.92 26.85
N GLU A 637 -18.48 -0.19 27.10
CA GLU A 637 -17.08 -0.15 27.51
C GLU A 637 -16.17 0.12 26.33
N ASP A 638 -14.95 0.60 26.58
CA ASP A 638 -14.02 1.04 25.54
C ASP A 638 -13.72 -0.02 24.48
N TYR A 639 -13.62 -1.31 24.88
CA TYR A 639 -13.41 -2.39 23.92
C TYR A 639 -14.59 -2.58 22.95
N GLN A 640 -15.80 -2.22 23.35
CA GLN A 640 -17.01 -2.33 22.53
C GLN A 640 -17.11 -1.24 21.47
N LEU A 641 -16.17 -0.27 21.46
CA LEU A 641 -16.07 0.72 20.39
C LEU A 641 -15.49 0.16 19.09
N LEU A 642 -14.96 -1.06 19.15
CA LEU A 642 -14.61 -1.87 17.97
C LEU A 642 -15.37 -3.19 18.04
N TRP A 643 -15.74 -3.70 16.89
CA TRP A 643 -16.32 -5.01 16.76
C TRP A 643 -15.25 -6.10 16.81
N PRO A 644 -15.58 -7.33 17.25
CA PRO A 644 -14.63 -8.43 17.19
C PRO A 644 -14.31 -8.81 15.74
N ILE A 645 -13.06 -9.16 15.47
CA ILE A 645 -12.71 -9.81 14.22
C ILE A 645 -13.35 -11.20 14.20
N PRO A 646 -14.01 -11.61 13.10
CA PRO A 646 -14.65 -12.92 13.01
C PRO A 646 -13.67 -14.06 13.31
N SER A 647 -14.10 -15.06 14.09
CA SER A 647 -13.25 -16.19 14.45
C SER A 647 -12.78 -17.01 13.24
N GLN A 648 -13.58 -17.05 12.18
CA GLN A 648 -13.22 -17.70 10.92
C GLN A 648 -12.00 -17.02 10.26
N GLU A 649 -11.95 -15.69 10.29
CA GLU A 649 -10.82 -14.92 9.74
C GLU A 649 -9.55 -15.12 10.56
N LEU A 650 -9.67 -15.11 11.89
CA LEU A 650 -8.53 -15.39 12.78
C LEU A 650 -7.97 -16.81 12.57
N ALA A 651 -8.83 -17.76 12.26
CA ALA A 651 -8.41 -19.14 11.98
C ALA A 651 -7.70 -19.29 10.62
N LEU A 652 -8.08 -18.48 9.62
CA LEU A 652 -7.55 -18.55 8.26
C LEU A 652 -6.31 -17.67 8.05
N ASN A 653 -6.22 -16.56 8.79
CA ASN A 653 -5.14 -15.59 8.62
C ASN A 653 -4.33 -15.43 9.91
N PRO A 654 -3.17 -16.10 10.02
CA PRO A 654 -2.34 -16.05 11.23
C PRO A 654 -1.65 -14.68 11.46
N TYR A 655 -1.75 -13.75 10.51
CA TYR A 655 -1.12 -12.43 10.61
C TYR A 655 -2.02 -11.36 11.23
N ILE A 656 -3.28 -11.67 11.52
CA ILE A 656 -4.20 -10.75 12.18
C ILE A 656 -4.45 -11.17 13.62
N THR A 657 -4.73 -10.18 14.45
CA THR A 657 -5.04 -10.39 15.87
C THR A 657 -6.44 -9.85 16.19
N GLN A 658 -7.05 -10.42 17.21
CA GLN A 658 -8.34 -9.95 17.72
C GLN A 658 -8.25 -8.52 18.26
N ASN A 659 -9.35 -7.78 18.19
CA ASN A 659 -9.49 -6.51 18.89
C ASN A 659 -9.44 -6.72 20.42
N PRO A 660 -8.82 -5.79 21.18
CA PRO A 660 -8.72 -5.91 22.63
C PRO A 660 -10.10 -6.10 23.28
N GLY A 661 -10.20 -7.02 24.22
CA GLY A 661 -11.42 -7.29 24.99
C GLY A 661 -12.33 -8.41 24.44
N TYR A 662 -11.96 -9.00 23.29
CA TYR A 662 -12.71 -10.12 22.68
C TYR A 662 -11.91 -11.42 22.65
#